data_efa8cfe40306948d5157a2d8881b3ccc
#
_entry.id   efa8cfe40306948d5157a2d8881b3ccc
#
_cell.length_a   1.000
_cell.length_b   1.000
_cell.length_c   1.000
_cell.angle_alpha   90.00
_cell.angle_beta   90.00
_cell.angle_gamma   90.00
#
_symmetry.space_group_name_H-M   'P 1'
#
loop_
_entity.id
_entity.type
_entity.pdbx_description
1 polymer ?
#
loop_
_entity_poly.entity_id
_entity_poly.type
_entity_poly.pdbx_seq_one_letter_code
_entity_poly.pdbx_strand_id
1 'polypeptide(L)'
;MVVWLAYSVHGAETSSAEAALLTAWYLAADRSEQTRRWLRESVVVIDPAQNPDGRDRTANWHNAWASSPASADPADREHVEPFPGGRFNHYLTDLNRDWLALSQADSLPKVEQFHRWYPNVQIDFHEMGKDSTYYFEPSPKSMESPLLPKSSYEANKVLARYHAQALDGLGSLYYTGENFDNFSPIYGSTYPDFHGAIGVTVEQASSRGRVQESVNGLLTFPFTIRNQLSVGLATVRGAVEEKSYLFNLQKQFFRGALEQANKYPVRDWVFGDAADPTLSRRLLALLLRHHIQVNELTQAVEVDGKRFQPGSAWVVPARQPQFRLAHAIFEFTPPVKGDVFYSGTSYAIAPAYGVAYAGSRRAIAAGAQVTQAPAASGGIEGGSAAYAYTIDLRDFGAYRLVGALLQEDIRLRAAFAPFVAGTEAGDTDHPHGTVVIPAAGQTLKGDALYARLQALASETGVRVRPLGSGLNRSGIDLGSDSVKAIRKPQVALVLGQGASAPEIGSAWYAFDTALGLPSSKLEPAQLGSAPLERYTSIVLAGGNYADVPEAAVTALKRWISQGGSLVTYGSGARWAIEKGLAKAKLREGGGEVAKERLDFGSQRDVFALRRVSGNILSADVDLTHPLAFGLQSRYLLVNKETGLVFENGDNAYLNVVRIDAEPRVNGYLSDENRKRAAGSAFLQVAPLEKGNVVVFADDPAHRKYWHGTERLLLNAVLFSDHLNPIRQRGE
;
A
#
# COMPACT_ATOMS: atom_id res chain seq x y z
N MET A 1 -9.46 2.34 32.63
CA MET A 1 -8.57 1.46 31.86
C MET A 1 -9.31 0.94 30.65
N VAL A 2 -8.73 1.01 29.47
CA VAL A 2 -9.33 0.42 28.25
C VAL A 2 -8.38 -0.66 27.73
N VAL A 3 -8.91 -1.86 27.54
CA VAL A 3 -8.22 -3.03 26.97
C VAL A 3 -8.93 -3.39 25.67
N TRP A 4 -8.21 -3.45 24.57
CA TRP A 4 -8.71 -3.84 23.26
C TRP A 4 -8.18 -5.22 22.88
N LEU A 5 -9.07 -6.16 22.70
CA LEU A 5 -8.77 -7.52 22.23
C LEU A 5 -9.17 -7.59 20.77
N ALA A 6 -8.16 -7.57 19.90
CA ALA A 6 -8.30 -7.52 18.44
C ALA A 6 -8.10 -8.91 17.85
N TYR A 7 -9.14 -9.49 17.26
CA TYR A 7 -9.15 -10.87 16.78
C TYR A 7 -9.32 -10.92 15.26
N SER A 8 -8.71 -11.93 14.64
CA SER A 8 -8.96 -12.33 13.26
C SER A 8 -8.79 -11.23 12.21
N VAL A 9 -7.69 -10.46 12.31
CA VAL A 9 -7.26 -9.54 11.25
C VAL A 9 -6.85 -10.34 9.99
N HIS A 10 -6.40 -11.58 10.17
CA HIS A 10 -6.27 -12.57 9.13
C HIS A 10 -7.37 -13.64 9.34
N GLY A 11 -8.31 -13.71 8.40
CA GLY A 11 -9.46 -14.59 8.54
C GLY A 11 -9.12 -16.10 8.54
N ALA A 12 -7.97 -16.47 7.96
CA ALA A 12 -7.46 -17.85 7.99
C ALA A 12 -6.91 -18.30 9.35
N GLU A 13 -6.77 -17.37 10.30
CA GLU A 13 -6.24 -17.61 11.65
C GLU A 13 -7.42 -17.80 12.61
N THR A 14 -8.05 -18.96 12.49
CA THR A 14 -9.45 -19.20 12.92
C THR A 14 -9.67 -19.30 14.41
N SER A 15 -8.69 -19.74 15.21
CA SER A 15 -8.89 -19.95 16.67
C SER A 15 -9.15 -18.64 17.39
N SER A 16 -8.63 -17.54 16.89
CA SER A 16 -8.79 -16.23 17.52
C SER A 16 -10.26 -15.75 17.48
N ALA A 17 -10.95 -15.88 16.35
CA ALA A 17 -12.36 -15.48 16.22
C ALA A 17 -13.28 -16.30 17.16
N GLU A 18 -13.03 -17.61 17.30
CA GLU A 18 -13.77 -18.47 18.22
C GLU A 18 -13.45 -18.11 19.70
N ALA A 19 -12.19 -17.81 20.00
CA ALA A 19 -11.78 -17.34 21.32
C ALA A 19 -12.44 -16.01 21.68
N ALA A 20 -12.70 -15.13 20.71
CA ALA A 20 -13.41 -13.87 20.93
C ALA A 20 -14.82 -14.09 21.49
N LEU A 21 -15.58 -15.04 20.92
CA LEU A 21 -16.91 -15.40 21.39
C LEU A 21 -16.87 -15.97 22.82
N LEU A 22 -15.91 -16.87 23.09
CA LEU A 22 -15.72 -17.46 24.42
C LEU A 22 -15.27 -16.40 25.43
N THR A 23 -14.41 -15.45 25.04
CA THR A 23 -13.98 -14.34 25.89
C THR A 23 -15.18 -13.46 26.29
N ALA A 24 -16.01 -13.11 25.30
CA ALA A 24 -17.22 -12.32 25.54
C ALA A 24 -18.20 -13.06 26.49
N TRP A 25 -18.42 -14.35 26.23
CA TRP A 25 -19.29 -15.18 27.10
C TRP A 25 -18.73 -15.31 28.52
N TYR A 26 -17.42 -15.58 28.65
CA TYR A 26 -16.76 -15.70 29.95
C TYR A 26 -16.92 -14.43 30.77
N LEU A 27 -16.56 -13.28 30.21
CA LEU A 27 -16.65 -12.00 30.90
C LEU A 27 -18.09 -11.63 31.29
N ALA A 28 -19.09 -12.01 30.47
CA ALA A 28 -20.49 -11.74 30.75
C ALA A 28 -21.11 -12.73 31.78
N ALA A 29 -20.67 -13.99 31.77
CA ALA A 29 -21.29 -15.06 32.53
C ALA A 29 -20.62 -15.35 33.90
N ASP A 30 -19.29 -15.18 34.00
CA ASP A 30 -18.55 -15.46 35.23
C ASP A 30 -18.92 -14.48 36.36
N ARG A 31 -19.24 -15.04 37.50
CA ARG A 31 -19.67 -14.32 38.71
C ARG A 31 -18.60 -14.23 39.77
N SER A 32 -17.39 -14.68 39.50
CA SER A 32 -16.26 -14.58 40.41
C SER A 32 -15.98 -13.11 40.78
N GLU A 33 -15.47 -12.87 41.98
CA GLU A 33 -15.09 -11.53 42.41
C GLU A 33 -13.94 -10.95 41.54
N GLN A 34 -13.13 -11.83 41.03
CA GLN A 34 -12.03 -11.47 40.11
C GLN A 34 -12.58 -10.86 38.83
N THR A 35 -13.49 -11.53 38.12
CA THR A 35 -14.08 -11.01 36.87
C THR A 35 -14.90 -9.76 37.11
N ARG A 36 -15.68 -9.75 38.23
CA ARG A 36 -16.40 -8.53 38.63
C ARG A 36 -15.47 -7.34 38.86
N ARG A 37 -14.31 -7.58 39.49
CA ARG A 37 -13.29 -6.54 39.66
C ARG A 37 -12.75 -6.04 38.30
N TRP A 38 -12.42 -6.96 37.39
CA TRP A 38 -11.96 -6.57 36.05
C TRP A 38 -12.96 -5.66 35.35
N LEU A 39 -14.23 -6.02 35.33
CA LEU A 39 -15.30 -5.26 34.67
C LEU A 39 -15.63 -3.93 35.37
N ARG A 40 -15.40 -3.80 36.68
CA ARG A 40 -15.52 -2.52 37.38
C ARG A 40 -14.34 -1.56 37.08
N GLU A 41 -13.15 -2.10 36.84
CA GLU A 41 -11.94 -1.31 36.75
C GLU A 41 -11.46 -1.10 35.29
N SER A 42 -12.07 -1.79 34.34
CA SER A 42 -11.74 -1.66 32.92
C SER A 42 -12.98 -1.68 32.02
N VAL A 43 -12.79 -1.11 30.83
CA VAL A 43 -13.62 -1.34 29.65
C VAL A 43 -12.86 -2.31 28.76
N VAL A 44 -13.47 -3.45 28.45
CA VAL A 44 -12.89 -4.42 27.52
C VAL A 44 -13.61 -4.29 26.18
N VAL A 45 -12.88 -3.86 25.18
CA VAL A 45 -13.35 -3.81 23.79
C VAL A 45 -12.96 -5.13 23.12
N ILE A 46 -13.94 -5.86 22.62
CA ILE A 46 -13.74 -7.10 21.87
C ILE A 46 -14.07 -6.82 20.42
N ASP A 47 -13.07 -6.93 19.55
CA ASP A 47 -13.20 -6.81 18.09
C ASP A 47 -13.06 -8.22 17.51
N PRO A 48 -14.18 -8.93 17.24
CA PRO A 48 -14.16 -10.38 17.10
C PRO A 48 -13.68 -10.86 15.74
N ALA A 49 -13.77 -10.03 14.71
CA ALA A 49 -13.42 -10.41 13.34
C ALA A 49 -13.09 -9.16 12.49
N GLN A 50 -11.84 -8.73 12.54
CA GLN A 50 -11.39 -7.55 11.79
C GLN A 50 -11.40 -7.76 10.27
N ASN A 51 -11.38 -9.02 9.81
CA ASN A 51 -11.42 -9.39 8.41
C ASN A 51 -12.58 -10.40 8.15
N PRO A 52 -13.81 -9.92 8.03
CA PRO A 52 -14.96 -10.79 7.78
C PRO A 52 -14.88 -11.52 6.44
N ASP A 53 -14.38 -10.87 5.38
CA ASP A 53 -14.22 -11.49 4.05
C ASP A 53 -13.30 -12.72 4.11
N GLY A 54 -12.14 -12.56 4.76
CA GLY A 54 -11.18 -13.64 4.94
C GLY A 54 -11.75 -14.76 5.83
N ARG A 55 -12.43 -14.41 6.91
CA ARG A 55 -13.05 -15.37 7.82
C ARG A 55 -14.11 -16.20 7.10
N ASP A 56 -14.94 -15.59 6.28
CA ASP A 56 -15.97 -16.28 5.52
C ASP A 56 -15.37 -17.26 4.50
N ARG A 57 -14.33 -16.86 3.78
CA ARG A 57 -13.64 -17.76 2.85
C ARG A 57 -13.12 -19.01 3.57
N THR A 58 -12.40 -18.83 4.66
CA THR A 58 -11.82 -19.93 5.43
C THR A 58 -12.88 -20.83 6.04
N ALA A 59 -13.91 -20.27 6.67
CA ALA A 59 -14.97 -21.04 7.29
C ALA A 59 -15.74 -21.89 6.27
N ASN A 60 -16.05 -21.31 5.11
CA ASN A 60 -16.72 -22.04 4.03
C ASN A 60 -15.84 -23.14 3.47
N TRP A 61 -14.53 -22.93 3.32
CA TRP A 61 -13.60 -23.94 2.86
C TRP A 61 -13.50 -25.12 3.82
N HIS A 62 -13.20 -24.85 5.09
CA HIS A 62 -13.08 -25.89 6.10
C HIS A 62 -14.37 -26.70 6.24
N ASN A 63 -15.53 -26.03 6.30
CA ASN A 63 -16.81 -26.70 6.41
C ASN A 63 -17.15 -27.56 5.18
N ALA A 64 -16.76 -27.14 4.00
CA ALA A 64 -16.99 -27.90 2.77
C ALA A 64 -16.16 -29.20 2.69
N TRP A 65 -15.00 -29.25 3.34
CA TRP A 65 -14.07 -30.37 3.23
C TRP A 65 -13.88 -31.13 4.55
N ALA A 66 -14.53 -30.70 5.61
CA ALA A 66 -14.47 -31.37 6.89
C ALA A 66 -15.05 -32.80 6.82
N SER A 67 -14.25 -33.81 7.16
CA SER A 67 -14.67 -35.22 7.22
C SER A 67 -15.08 -35.64 8.62
N SER A 68 -15.84 -36.72 8.79
CA SER A 68 -16.16 -37.33 10.08
C SER A 68 -15.85 -38.83 10.03
N PRO A 69 -14.86 -39.31 10.82
CA PRO A 69 -14.00 -38.60 11.76
C PRO A 69 -13.06 -37.59 11.07
N ALA A 70 -12.53 -36.63 11.85
CA ALA A 70 -11.61 -35.62 11.34
C ALA A 70 -10.29 -36.26 10.86
N SER A 71 -9.77 -35.81 9.73
CA SER A 71 -8.44 -36.17 9.22
C SER A 71 -7.39 -35.26 9.85
N ALA A 72 -6.29 -35.85 10.32
CA ALA A 72 -5.15 -35.10 10.85
C ALA A 72 -4.02 -34.94 9.80
N ASP A 73 -4.17 -35.53 8.61
CA ASP A 73 -3.16 -35.46 7.54
C ASP A 73 -2.98 -34.00 7.06
N PRO A 74 -1.77 -33.41 7.18
CA PRO A 74 -1.50 -32.06 6.72
C PRO A 74 -1.76 -31.82 5.23
N ALA A 75 -1.77 -32.87 4.41
CA ALA A 75 -2.08 -32.81 2.99
C ALA A 75 -3.59 -32.85 2.68
N ASP A 76 -4.44 -33.11 3.71
CA ASP A 76 -5.88 -33.12 3.52
C ASP A 76 -6.38 -31.77 3.01
N ARG A 77 -7.34 -31.81 2.12
CA ARG A 77 -7.90 -30.63 1.48
C ARG A 77 -8.53 -29.63 2.49
N GLU A 78 -8.99 -30.10 3.65
CA GLU A 78 -9.47 -29.24 4.74
C GLU A 78 -8.38 -28.23 5.15
N HIS A 79 -7.10 -28.63 5.15
CA HIS A 79 -5.97 -27.81 5.62
C HIS A 79 -5.32 -26.93 4.55
N VAL A 80 -5.66 -27.14 3.28
CA VAL A 80 -5.03 -26.46 2.13
C VAL A 80 -6.03 -25.56 1.42
N GLU A 81 -6.12 -24.31 1.87
CA GLU A 81 -6.97 -23.32 1.24
C GLU A 81 -6.51 -22.97 -0.18
N PRO A 82 -7.44 -22.79 -1.14
CA PRO A 82 -7.11 -22.30 -2.46
C PRO A 82 -6.80 -20.79 -2.45
N PHE A 83 -6.19 -20.31 -3.53
CA PHE A 83 -6.05 -18.86 -3.74
C PHE A 83 -7.43 -18.15 -3.64
N PRO A 84 -7.51 -16.99 -2.97
CA PRO A 84 -6.43 -16.22 -2.32
C PRO A 84 -6.20 -16.58 -0.84
N GLY A 85 -6.95 -17.55 -0.30
CA GLY A 85 -7.00 -17.87 1.12
C GLY A 85 -7.72 -16.83 1.96
N GLY A 86 -7.84 -17.09 3.25
CA GLY A 86 -8.54 -16.21 4.19
C GLY A 86 -7.69 -15.12 4.83
N ARG A 87 -6.39 -15.01 4.47
CA ARG A 87 -5.55 -13.95 5.04
C ARG A 87 -6.01 -12.55 4.64
N PHE A 88 -6.46 -12.37 3.41
CA PHE A 88 -6.73 -11.08 2.79
C PHE A 88 -8.22 -10.73 2.78
N ASN A 89 -8.54 -9.40 2.72
CA ASN A 89 -9.90 -8.92 2.51
C ASN A 89 -10.36 -9.03 1.03
N HIS A 90 -11.44 -8.34 0.65
CA HIS A 90 -12.00 -8.35 -0.70
C HIS A 90 -10.97 -7.98 -1.79
N TYR A 91 -10.25 -6.88 -1.63
CA TYR A 91 -9.23 -6.43 -2.58
C TYR A 91 -7.86 -7.07 -2.36
N LEU A 92 -7.80 -8.20 -1.69
CA LEU A 92 -6.58 -8.94 -1.41
C LEU A 92 -5.54 -8.08 -0.64
N THR A 93 -6.04 -7.29 0.31
CA THR A 93 -5.20 -6.49 1.22
C THR A 93 -4.96 -7.25 2.50
N ASP A 94 -3.71 -7.26 2.97
CA ASP A 94 -3.38 -7.63 4.33
C ASP A 94 -3.77 -6.47 5.26
N LEU A 95 -4.87 -6.63 6.01
CA LEU A 95 -5.39 -5.58 6.89
C LEU A 95 -4.44 -5.28 8.07
N ASN A 96 -3.52 -6.21 8.38
CA ASN A 96 -2.44 -5.96 9.34
C ASN A 96 -1.22 -5.23 8.72
N ARG A 97 -1.42 -4.58 7.57
CA ARG A 97 -0.49 -3.65 6.92
C ARG A 97 -1.17 -2.30 6.61
N ASP A 98 -2.43 -2.14 7.02
CA ASP A 98 -3.27 -1.00 6.64
C ASP A 98 -3.69 -0.09 7.81
N TRP A 99 -3.11 -0.27 9.00
CA TRP A 99 -3.40 0.57 10.17
C TRP A 99 -2.99 2.04 9.98
N LEU A 100 -1.90 2.29 9.24
CA LEU A 100 -1.40 3.64 8.97
C LEU A 100 -1.94 4.22 7.65
N ALA A 101 -2.01 3.43 6.60
CA ALA A 101 -2.39 3.91 5.27
C ALA A 101 -3.90 4.08 5.12
N LEU A 102 -4.70 3.31 5.84
CA LEU A 102 -6.18 3.34 5.81
C LEU A 102 -6.74 3.28 4.38
N SER A 103 -6.14 2.43 3.57
CA SER A 103 -6.51 2.28 2.17
C SER A 103 -7.82 1.50 1.99
N GLN A 104 -8.22 0.71 3.00
CA GLN A 104 -9.37 -0.17 2.94
C GLN A 104 -10.54 0.34 3.79
N ALA A 105 -11.77 0.02 3.32
CA ALA A 105 -12.99 0.35 4.03
C ALA A 105 -13.05 -0.30 5.43
N ASP A 106 -12.47 -1.49 5.58
CA ASP A 106 -12.39 -2.23 6.86
C ASP A 106 -11.54 -1.51 7.91
N SER A 107 -10.47 -0.83 7.47
CA SER A 107 -9.52 -0.17 8.36
C SER A 107 -10.03 1.17 8.92
N LEU A 108 -10.88 1.87 8.16
CA LEU A 108 -11.38 3.20 8.54
C LEU A 108 -12.17 3.17 9.86
N PRO A 109 -13.26 2.37 10.03
CA PRO A 109 -14.04 2.34 11.26
C PRO A 109 -13.22 1.78 12.42
N LYS A 110 -12.30 0.85 12.17
CA LYS A 110 -11.41 0.28 13.19
C LYS A 110 -10.55 1.37 13.85
N VAL A 111 -9.85 2.18 13.04
CA VAL A 111 -9.00 3.27 13.55
C VAL A 111 -9.84 4.39 14.17
N GLU A 112 -11.04 4.68 13.64
CA GLU A 112 -11.98 5.62 14.26
C GLU A 112 -12.39 5.16 15.66
N GLN A 113 -12.74 3.87 15.84
CA GLN A 113 -13.05 3.32 17.15
C GLN A 113 -11.81 3.28 18.07
N PHE A 114 -10.61 2.99 17.51
CA PHE A 114 -9.38 3.09 18.29
C PHE A 114 -9.20 4.48 18.90
N HIS A 115 -9.37 5.54 18.14
CA HIS A 115 -9.25 6.91 18.63
C HIS A 115 -10.41 7.32 19.57
N ARG A 116 -11.58 6.73 19.41
CA ARG A 116 -12.72 6.95 20.32
C ARG A 116 -12.49 6.36 21.69
N TRP A 117 -11.99 5.13 21.76
CA TRP A 117 -11.76 4.41 23.02
C TRP A 117 -10.37 4.67 23.61
N TYR A 118 -9.40 4.92 22.77
CA TYR A 118 -8.02 5.26 23.10
C TYR A 118 -7.41 4.26 24.11
N PRO A 119 -7.18 3.00 23.72
CA PRO A 119 -6.83 1.92 24.65
C PRO A 119 -5.49 2.17 25.34
N ASN A 120 -5.33 1.59 26.52
CA ASN A 120 -4.06 1.53 27.24
C ASN A 120 -3.28 0.26 26.87
N VAL A 121 -4.01 -0.80 26.47
CA VAL A 121 -3.47 -2.07 26.01
C VAL A 121 -4.29 -2.53 24.81
N GLN A 122 -3.61 -2.94 23.75
CA GLN A 122 -4.21 -3.65 22.62
C GLN A 122 -3.44 -4.92 22.36
N ILE A 123 -4.14 -6.02 22.18
CA ILE A 123 -3.54 -7.31 21.79
C ILE A 123 -4.09 -7.73 20.44
N ASP A 124 -3.20 -8.14 19.53
CA ASP A 124 -3.47 -8.57 18.17
C ASP A 124 -3.24 -10.07 18.05
N PHE A 125 -4.33 -10.82 17.86
CA PHE A 125 -4.34 -12.28 17.90
C PHE A 125 -4.11 -12.89 16.53
N HIS A 126 -3.05 -13.69 16.42
CA HIS A 126 -2.60 -14.32 15.18
C HIS A 126 -2.38 -15.82 15.31
N GLU A 127 -2.09 -16.43 14.16
CA GLU A 127 -1.65 -17.82 14.08
C GLU A 127 -0.43 -18.00 13.16
N MET A 128 0.46 -18.89 13.58
CA MET A 128 1.65 -19.34 12.83
C MET A 128 1.39 -20.68 12.12
N GLY A 129 2.44 -21.20 11.47
CA GLY A 129 2.42 -22.55 10.93
C GLY A 129 2.23 -23.63 12.02
N LYS A 130 1.67 -24.78 11.63
CA LYS A 130 1.33 -25.92 12.52
C LYS A 130 2.49 -26.46 13.37
N ASP A 131 3.72 -26.33 12.88
CA ASP A 131 4.92 -26.85 13.53
C ASP A 131 5.56 -25.88 14.54
N SER A 132 4.91 -24.73 14.78
CA SER A 132 5.28 -23.77 15.81
C SER A 132 4.66 -24.11 17.18
N THR A 133 4.80 -23.20 18.15
CA THR A 133 4.17 -23.31 19.47
C THR A 133 3.27 -22.09 19.72
N TYR A 134 3.50 -21.32 20.77
CA TYR A 134 2.86 -20.06 21.02
C TYR A 134 3.92 -18.96 21.13
N TYR A 135 3.67 -17.79 20.53
CA TYR A 135 4.52 -16.62 20.67
C TYR A 135 3.74 -15.46 21.30
N PHE A 136 4.42 -14.66 22.08
CA PHE A 136 3.94 -13.34 22.54
C PHE A 136 5.13 -12.39 22.70
N GLU A 137 4.89 -11.08 22.49
CA GLU A 137 5.93 -10.08 22.69
C GLU A 137 6.45 -10.06 24.15
N PRO A 138 7.70 -9.56 24.38
CA PRO A 138 8.40 -8.55 23.59
C PRO A 138 9.09 -9.08 22.34
N SER A 139 9.23 -8.18 21.35
CA SER A 139 10.05 -8.38 20.15
C SER A 139 11.55 -8.43 20.47
N PRO A 140 12.39 -8.96 19.56
CA PRO A 140 13.84 -8.78 19.65
C PRO A 140 14.21 -7.31 19.67
N LYS A 141 15.21 -6.95 20.48
CA LYS A 141 15.63 -5.54 20.63
C LYS A 141 16.07 -4.88 19.33
N SER A 142 16.63 -5.64 18.40
CA SER A 142 17.03 -5.18 17.06
C SER A 142 15.86 -4.81 16.16
N MET A 143 14.65 -5.28 16.50
CA MET A 143 13.41 -5.07 15.74
C MET A 143 12.48 -4.04 16.40
N GLU A 144 12.97 -3.24 17.34
CA GLU A 144 12.24 -2.14 17.96
C GLU A 144 12.35 -0.85 17.13
N SER A 145 11.28 -0.06 17.08
CA SER A 145 11.28 1.23 16.38
C SER A 145 12.16 2.26 17.09
N PRO A 146 13.07 2.94 16.39
CA PRO A 146 13.88 4.02 16.97
C PRO A 146 13.07 5.28 17.31
N LEU A 147 11.83 5.37 16.84
CA LEU A 147 10.91 6.49 17.08
C LEU A 147 10.17 6.36 18.41
N LEU A 148 10.08 5.15 18.95
CA LEU A 148 9.38 4.86 20.20
C LEU A 148 10.32 4.95 21.40
N PRO A 149 9.83 5.36 22.59
CA PRO A 149 10.63 5.35 23.79
C PRO A 149 10.84 3.90 24.29
N LYS A 150 12.00 3.63 24.88
CA LYS A 150 12.32 2.32 25.47
C LYS A 150 11.28 1.84 26.49
N SER A 151 10.60 2.76 27.16
CA SER A 151 9.55 2.45 28.11
C SER A 151 8.35 1.70 27.50
N SER A 152 8.06 1.87 26.19
CA SER A 152 7.02 1.11 25.51
C SER A 152 7.39 -0.37 25.46
N TYR A 153 8.63 -0.70 25.11
CA TYR A 153 9.12 -2.09 25.02
C TYR A 153 9.35 -2.73 26.40
N GLU A 154 9.76 -1.96 27.40
CA GLU A 154 9.82 -2.46 28.78
C GLU A 154 8.43 -2.79 29.34
N ALA A 155 7.40 -2.07 28.88
CA ALA A 155 6.02 -2.33 29.28
C ALA A 155 5.48 -3.64 28.69
N ASN A 156 5.90 -4.05 27.48
CA ASN A 156 5.55 -5.35 26.92
C ASN A 156 6.03 -6.49 27.83
N LYS A 157 7.23 -6.37 28.44
CA LYS A 157 7.74 -7.36 29.39
C LYS A 157 6.87 -7.48 30.66
N VAL A 158 6.19 -6.40 31.04
CA VAL A 158 5.28 -6.42 32.19
C VAL A 158 4.06 -7.31 31.89
N LEU A 159 3.43 -7.15 30.70
CA LEU A 159 2.31 -7.97 30.29
C LEU A 159 2.71 -9.43 29.96
N ALA A 160 3.89 -9.62 29.37
CA ALA A 160 4.43 -10.94 29.06
C ALA A 160 4.44 -11.91 30.26
N ARG A 161 4.64 -11.41 31.49
CA ARG A 161 4.60 -12.23 32.71
C ARG A 161 3.22 -12.86 32.94
N TYR A 162 2.15 -12.14 32.62
CA TYR A 162 0.77 -12.64 32.75
C TYR A 162 0.46 -13.67 31.68
N HIS A 163 0.95 -13.45 30.45
CA HIS A 163 0.81 -14.43 29.36
C HIS A 163 1.56 -15.73 29.65
N ALA A 164 2.83 -15.61 30.10
CA ALA A 164 3.62 -16.75 30.52
C ALA A 164 2.93 -17.57 31.62
N GLN A 165 2.45 -16.91 32.69
CA GLN A 165 1.74 -17.59 33.79
C GLN A 165 0.49 -18.34 33.29
N ALA A 166 -0.25 -17.78 32.34
CA ALA A 166 -1.43 -18.42 31.78
C ALA A 166 -1.07 -19.68 30.99
N LEU A 167 -0.04 -19.62 30.15
CA LEU A 167 0.42 -20.74 29.35
C LEU A 167 1.14 -21.81 30.18
N ASP A 168 1.92 -21.42 31.19
CA ASP A 168 2.54 -22.34 32.18
C ASP A 168 1.46 -23.17 32.88
N GLY A 169 0.36 -22.51 33.32
CA GLY A 169 -0.77 -23.18 33.96
C GLY A 169 -1.49 -24.18 33.05
N LEU A 170 -1.37 -24.03 31.74
CA LEU A 170 -1.92 -24.95 30.74
C LEU A 170 -0.92 -26.01 30.27
N GLY A 171 0.36 -25.89 30.61
CA GLY A 171 1.44 -26.72 30.08
C GLY A 171 1.68 -26.51 28.58
N SER A 172 1.32 -25.34 28.02
CA SER A 172 1.52 -25.02 26.61
C SER A 172 2.93 -24.46 26.37
N LEU A 173 3.63 -24.97 25.36
CA LEU A 173 4.94 -24.44 24.98
C LEU A 173 4.81 -23.06 24.34
N TYR A 174 5.75 -22.18 24.66
CA TYR A 174 5.81 -20.81 24.11
C TYR A 174 7.23 -20.29 24.03
N TYR A 175 7.40 -19.19 23.28
CA TYR A 175 8.65 -18.42 23.20
C TYR A 175 8.38 -16.94 23.03
N THR A 176 9.40 -16.11 23.24
CA THR A 176 9.36 -14.64 23.12
C THR A 176 10.75 -14.13 22.78
N GLY A 177 10.84 -12.93 22.22
CA GLY A 177 12.12 -12.26 21.95
C GLY A 177 12.92 -12.77 20.75
N GLU A 178 12.32 -13.58 19.87
CA GLU A 178 13.04 -14.23 18.77
C GLU A 178 12.56 -13.84 17.36
N ASN A 179 11.28 -13.58 17.18
CA ASN A 179 10.65 -13.29 15.89
C ASN A 179 9.82 -12.00 16.00
N PHE A 180 9.14 -11.66 14.95
CA PHE A 180 8.18 -10.57 14.84
C PHE A 180 8.72 -9.21 15.31
N ASP A 181 8.62 -8.23 14.43
CA ASP A 181 9.04 -6.88 14.73
C ASP A 181 7.91 -6.07 15.39
N ASN A 182 8.31 -5.12 16.22
CA ASN A 182 7.47 -4.03 16.71
C ASN A 182 8.10 -2.72 16.23
N PHE A 183 8.20 -2.58 14.90
CA PHE A 183 8.96 -1.52 14.24
C PHE A 183 8.06 -0.50 13.54
N SER A 184 7.12 -0.98 12.75
CA SER A 184 6.34 -0.14 11.84
C SER A 184 4.91 0.12 12.34
N PRO A 185 4.42 1.39 12.35
CA PRO A 185 3.04 1.71 12.74
C PRO A 185 1.95 1.19 11.78
N ILE A 186 2.33 0.37 10.80
CA ILE A 186 1.38 -0.27 9.88
C ILE A 186 0.68 -1.49 10.48
N TYR A 187 1.18 -2.03 11.59
CA TYR A 187 0.67 -3.22 12.27
C TYR A 187 -0.27 -2.90 13.42
N GLY A 188 -1.20 -3.82 13.69
CA GLY A 188 -2.13 -3.73 14.82
C GLY A 188 -1.48 -3.77 16.19
N SER A 189 -0.31 -4.36 16.31
CA SER A 189 0.49 -4.36 17.54
C SER A 189 1.35 -3.12 17.73
N THR A 190 1.85 -2.49 16.65
CA THR A 190 2.76 -1.35 16.75
C THR A 190 2.04 0.00 16.66
N TYR A 191 0.93 0.08 15.93
CA TYR A 191 0.13 1.30 15.83
C TYR A 191 -0.29 1.85 17.20
N PRO A 192 -0.76 1.02 18.16
CA PRO A 192 -1.06 1.46 19.52
C PRO A 192 0.13 2.05 20.26
N ASP A 193 1.34 1.54 20.05
CA ASP A 193 2.56 2.05 20.68
C ASP A 193 2.87 3.50 20.25
N PHE A 194 2.55 3.87 19.01
CA PHE A 194 2.64 5.26 18.53
C PHE A 194 1.59 6.18 19.16
N HIS A 195 0.64 5.62 19.91
CA HIS A 195 -0.40 6.33 20.67
C HIS A 195 -0.28 6.17 22.20
N GLY A 196 0.87 5.65 22.66
CA GLY A 196 1.18 5.50 24.08
C GLY A 196 0.41 4.38 24.78
N ALA A 197 -0.19 3.47 24.04
CA ALA A 197 -0.69 2.19 24.54
C ALA A 197 0.46 1.17 24.58
N ILE A 198 0.19 -0.02 25.06
CA ILE A 198 1.00 -1.20 24.81
C ILE A 198 0.31 -2.01 23.73
N GLY A 199 0.92 -2.14 22.58
CA GLY A 199 0.53 -3.09 21.56
C GLY A 199 1.25 -4.41 21.78
N VAL A 200 0.57 -5.54 21.54
CA VAL A 200 1.13 -6.89 21.72
C VAL A 200 0.69 -7.78 20.58
N THR A 201 1.64 -8.38 19.87
CA THR A 201 1.37 -9.52 18.97
C THR A 201 1.39 -10.81 19.76
N VAL A 202 0.36 -11.65 19.55
CA VAL A 202 0.38 -13.04 19.99
C VAL A 202 0.10 -13.97 18.82
N GLU A 203 0.80 -15.11 18.79
CA GLU A 203 0.77 -16.03 17.65
C GLU A 203 0.65 -17.49 18.15
N GLN A 204 -0.44 -18.14 17.79
CA GLN A 204 -0.71 -19.55 18.09
C GLN A 204 -0.35 -20.42 16.89
N ALA A 205 0.25 -21.59 17.10
CA ALA A 205 0.35 -22.59 16.04
C ALA A 205 -1.04 -22.98 15.53
N SER A 206 -1.27 -22.92 14.21
CA SER A 206 -2.59 -23.12 13.60
C SER A 206 -2.90 -24.60 13.35
N SER A 207 -4.08 -25.06 13.78
CA SER A 207 -4.60 -26.38 13.42
C SER A 207 -5.11 -26.45 11.97
N ARG A 208 -5.30 -25.31 11.32
CA ARG A 208 -5.80 -25.21 9.93
C ARG A 208 -7.00 -26.10 9.63
N GLY A 209 -7.97 -26.14 10.52
CA GLY A 209 -9.11 -27.04 10.55
C GLY A 209 -9.28 -27.63 11.94
N ARG A 210 -9.94 -28.77 12.04
CA ARG A 210 -10.30 -29.35 13.33
C ARG A 210 -9.15 -30.03 14.06
N VAL A 211 -8.24 -30.66 13.33
CA VAL A 211 -7.06 -31.35 13.89
C VAL A 211 -6.00 -31.50 12.81
N GLN A 212 -4.72 -31.30 13.15
CA GLN A 212 -3.61 -31.49 12.22
C GLN A 212 -2.41 -32.10 12.93
N GLU A 213 -1.68 -33.00 12.25
CA GLU A 213 -0.38 -33.49 12.71
C GLU A 213 0.67 -32.40 12.65
N SER A 214 1.47 -32.28 13.71
CA SER A 214 2.60 -31.37 13.79
C SER A 214 3.81 -32.06 14.41
N VAL A 215 4.98 -31.42 14.35
CA VAL A 215 6.20 -31.91 15.05
C VAL A 215 6.02 -31.96 16.58
N ASN A 216 5.06 -31.24 17.11
CA ASN A 216 4.72 -31.19 18.53
C ASN A 216 3.56 -32.13 18.92
N GLY A 217 3.14 -33.02 17.99
CA GLY A 217 2.01 -33.93 18.17
C GLY A 217 0.73 -33.42 17.51
N LEU A 218 -0.42 -33.99 17.86
CA LEU A 218 -1.72 -33.60 17.32
C LEU A 218 -2.11 -32.20 17.81
N LEU A 219 -2.30 -31.29 16.88
CA LEU A 219 -2.76 -29.94 17.14
C LEU A 219 -4.27 -29.86 16.86
N THR A 220 -5.07 -29.64 17.88
CA THR A 220 -6.52 -29.60 17.76
C THR A 220 -7.06 -28.18 17.87
N PHE A 221 -8.15 -27.88 17.16
CA PHE A 221 -8.81 -26.58 17.20
C PHE A 221 -9.25 -26.16 18.63
N PRO A 222 -9.82 -27.04 19.47
CA PRO A 222 -10.11 -26.69 20.87
C PRO A 222 -8.86 -26.30 21.68
N PHE A 223 -7.71 -26.91 21.40
CA PHE A 223 -6.45 -26.56 22.07
C PHE A 223 -6.00 -25.13 21.69
N THR A 224 -6.05 -24.80 20.40
CA THR A 224 -5.66 -23.46 19.92
C THR A 224 -6.59 -22.38 20.44
N ILE A 225 -7.91 -22.63 20.46
CA ILE A 225 -8.91 -21.72 21.04
C ILE A 225 -8.68 -21.49 22.54
N ARG A 226 -8.39 -22.57 23.29
CA ARG A 226 -8.12 -22.49 24.75
C ARG A 226 -6.94 -21.58 25.04
N ASN A 227 -5.86 -21.69 24.28
CA ASN A 227 -4.66 -20.86 24.47
C ASN A 227 -4.97 -19.38 24.19
N GLN A 228 -5.64 -19.06 23.07
CA GLN A 228 -6.05 -17.70 22.72
C GLN A 228 -6.96 -17.08 23.79
N LEU A 229 -7.97 -17.84 24.25
CA LEU A 229 -8.85 -17.40 25.34
C LEU A 229 -8.08 -17.09 26.62
N SER A 230 -7.15 -17.99 27.00
CA SER A 230 -6.40 -17.87 28.26
C SER A 230 -5.49 -16.64 28.24
N VAL A 231 -4.84 -16.38 27.12
CA VAL A 231 -3.98 -15.19 26.93
C VAL A 231 -4.83 -13.91 26.90
N GLY A 232 -5.99 -13.92 26.25
CA GLY A 232 -6.93 -12.80 26.27
C GLY A 232 -7.39 -12.41 27.67
N LEU A 233 -7.78 -13.39 28.50
CA LEU A 233 -8.16 -13.17 29.89
C LEU A 233 -6.97 -12.73 30.76
N ALA A 234 -5.77 -13.29 30.50
CA ALA A 234 -4.55 -12.89 31.18
C ALA A 234 -4.17 -11.42 30.87
N THR A 235 -4.42 -10.98 29.64
CA THR A 235 -4.23 -9.58 29.25
C THR A 235 -5.13 -8.64 30.03
N VAL A 236 -6.43 -8.97 30.17
CA VAL A 236 -7.38 -8.18 30.98
C VAL A 236 -6.94 -8.14 32.44
N ARG A 237 -6.53 -9.29 33.01
CA ARG A 237 -6.00 -9.38 34.37
C ARG A 237 -4.77 -8.48 34.53
N GLY A 238 -3.77 -8.62 33.68
CA GLY A 238 -2.53 -7.85 33.73
C GLY A 238 -2.78 -6.36 33.60
N ALA A 239 -3.65 -5.95 32.70
CA ALA A 239 -4.01 -4.55 32.52
C ALA A 239 -4.63 -3.95 33.79
N VAL A 240 -5.53 -4.67 34.46
CA VAL A 240 -6.16 -4.21 35.70
C VAL A 240 -5.17 -4.16 36.86
N GLU A 241 -4.32 -5.18 37.02
CA GLU A 241 -3.34 -5.23 38.09
C GLU A 241 -2.25 -4.14 37.92
N GLU A 242 -1.84 -3.84 36.68
CA GLU A 242 -0.82 -2.84 36.35
C GLU A 242 -1.41 -1.46 35.99
N LYS A 243 -2.67 -1.21 36.30
CA LYS A 243 -3.43 -0.01 35.89
C LYS A 243 -2.69 1.31 36.13
N SER A 244 -2.12 1.48 37.31
CA SER A 244 -1.40 2.72 37.69
C SER A 244 -0.15 2.93 36.86
N TYR A 245 0.58 1.84 36.58
CA TYR A 245 1.75 1.86 35.72
C TYR A 245 1.37 2.25 34.28
N LEU A 246 0.34 1.64 33.73
CA LEU A 246 -0.13 1.85 32.35
C LEU A 246 -0.65 3.29 32.12
N PHE A 247 -1.38 3.87 33.06
CA PHE A 247 -1.79 5.27 32.97
C PHE A 247 -0.59 6.23 33.01
N ASN A 248 0.40 5.95 33.88
CA ASN A 248 1.62 6.73 33.91
C ASN A 248 2.42 6.60 32.61
N LEU A 249 2.53 5.41 32.04
CA LEU A 249 3.22 5.15 30.77
C LEU A 249 2.62 6.03 29.66
N GLN A 250 1.30 5.98 29.47
CA GLN A 250 0.62 6.76 28.44
C GLN A 250 0.78 8.27 28.65
N LYS A 251 0.67 8.75 29.88
CA LYS A 251 0.89 10.15 30.24
C LYS A 251 2.33 10.59 29.90
N GLN A 252 3.33 9.77 30.26
CA GLN A 252 4.74 10.09 29.98
C GLN A 252 5.06 10.00 28.49
N PHE A 253 4.38 9.11 27.77
CA PHE A 253 4.55 9.02 26.33
C PHE A 253 4.24 10.36 25.64
N PHE A 254 3.11 11.00 25.92
CA PHE A 254 2.74 12.28 25.29
C PHE A 254 3.59 13.44 25.78
N ARG A 255 3.95 13.47 27.08
CA ARG A 255 4.88 14.48 27.59
C ARG A 255 6.24 14.39 26.89
N GLY A 256 6.78 13.18 26.80
CA GLY A 256 8.04 12.93 26.10
C GLY A 256 7.98 13.26 24.61
N ALA A 257 6.83 13.07 23.95
CA ALA A 257 6.64 13.48 22.56
C ALA A 257 6.79 15.00 22.39
N LEU A 258 6.17 15.80 23.26
CA LEU A 258 6.28 17.26 23.24
C LEU A 258 7.72 17.75 23.55
N GLU A 259 8.40 17.10 24.49
CA GLU A 259 9.81 17.40 24.82
C GLU A 259 10.75 17.05 23.65
N GLN A 260 10.51 15.92 23.00
CA GLN A 260 11.28 15.50 21.83
C GLN A 260 11.05 16.45 20.66
N ALA A 261 9.81 16.87 20.40
CA ALA A 261 9.46 17.84 19.36
C ALA A 261 10.17 19.20 19.58
N ASN A 262 10.28 19.67 20.83
CA ASN A 262 10.99 20.91 21.15
C ASN A 262 12.48 20.87 20.78
N LYS A 263 13.09 19.68 20.79
CA LYS A 263 14.52 19.46 20.46
C LYS A 263 14.73 19.10 18.98
N TYR A 264 13.66 18.76 18.27
CA TYR A 264 13.74 18.33 16.88
C TYR A 264 14.04 19.51 15.95
N PRO A 265 14.90 19.35 14.93
CA PRO A 265 15.30 20.47 14.07
C PRO A 265 14.17 21.00 13.18
N VAL A 266 13.24 20.16 12.78
CA VAL A 266 12.03 20.59 12.02
C VAL A 266 11.01 21.15 13.01
N ARG A 267 10.54 22.38 12.73
CA ARG A 267 9.50 23.05 13.50
C ARG A 267 8.11 22.75 12.99
N ASP A 268 7.98 22.76 11.66
CA ASP A 268 6.74 22.48 10.98
C ASP A 268 7.01 21.68 9.70
N TRP A 269 6.13 20.77 9.35
CA TRP A 269 6.03 20.25 8.00
C TRP A 269 4.97 21.02 7.23
N VAL A 270 5.20 21.24 5.96
CA VAL A 270 4.23 21.81 5.02
C VAL A 270 4.03 20.81 3.88
N PHE A 271 2.79 20.64 3.46
CA PHE A 271 2.45 19.74 2.35
C PHE A 271 1.27 20.27 1.55
N GLY A 272 1.20 19.87 0.29
CA GLY A 272 0.10 20.18 -0.61
C GLY A 272 0.58 20.66 -1.96
N ASP A 273 -0.26 20.46 -2.97
CA ASP A 273 0.05 20.76 -4.36
C ASP A 273 -1.18 21.32 -5.07
N ALA A 274 -1.08 22.50 -5.62
CA ALA A 274 -2.17 23.16 -6.35
C ALA A 274 -2.55 22.43 -7.66
N ALA A 275 -1.59 21.69 -8.25
CA ALA A 275 -1.83 20.91 -9.46
C ALA A 275 -2.41 19.52 -9.15
N ASP A 276 -2.25 19.02 -7.91
CA ASP A 276 -2.88 17.78 -7.44
C ASP A 276 -3.69 18.01 -6.15
N PRO A 277 -4.81 18.69 -6.24
CA PRO A 277 -5.66 18.94 -5.09
C PRO A 277 -6.30 17.65 -4.54
N THR A 278 -6.47 16.62 -5.36
CA THR A 278 -7.07 15.35 -4.93
C THR A 278 -6.17 14.60 -3.95
N LEU A 279 -4.91 14.35 -4.28
CA LEU A 279 -3.99 13.67 -3.35
C LEU A 279 -3.64 14.56 -2.15
N SER A 280 -3.54 15.86 -2.33
CA SER A 280 -3.33 16.80 -1.23
C SER A 280 -4.45 16.73 -0.17
N ARG A 281 -5.72 16.70 -0.60
CA ARG A 281 -6.88 16.51 0.29
C ARG A 281 -6.94 15.11 0.90
N ARG A 282 -6.57 14.06 0.15
CA ARG A 282 -6.50 12.68 0.68
C ARG A 282 -5.47 12.58 1.79
N LEU A 283 -4.28 13.15 1.61
CA LEU A 283 -3.24 13.18 2.65
C LEU A 283 -3.71 13.96 3.88
N LEU A 284 -4.33 15.13 3.69
CA LEU A 284 -4.94 15.89 4.79
C LEU A 284 -5.97 15.05 5.55
N ALA A 285 -6.90 14.41 4.84
CA ALA A 285 -7.92 13.57 5.46
C ALA A 285 -7.31 12.41 6.26
N LEU A 286 -6.25 11.79 5.74
CA LEU A 286 -5.51 10.74 6.44
C LEU A 286 -4.90 11.25 7.76
N LEU A 287 -4.22 12.41 7.73
CA LEU A 287 -3.61 13.01 8.92
C LEU A 287 -4.66 13.31 10.00
N LEU A 288 -5.80 13.85 9.59
CA LEU A 288 -6.90 14.17 10.52
C LEU A 288 -7.52 12.91 11.15
N ARG A 289 -7.62 11.80 10.40
CA ARG A 289 -8.07 10.50 10.93
C ARG A 289 -7.13 9.93 11.99
N HIS A 290 -5.84 10.22 11.88
CA HIS A 290 -4.84 9.87 12.89
C HIS A 290 -4.72 10.89 14.02
N HIS A 291 -5.65 11.83 14.13
CA HIS A 291 -5.65 12.91 15.11
C HIS A 291 -4.37 13.76 15.11
N ILE A 292 -3.67 13.84 13.97
CA ILE A 292 -2.56 14.75 13.76
C ILE A 292 -3.11 16.16 13.58
N GLN A 293 -2.56 17.10 14.34
CA GLN A 293 -2.94 18.50 14.25
C GLN A 293 -2.41 19.10 12.95
N VAL A 294 -3.30 19.73 12.18
CA VAL A 294 -2.99 20.38 10.92
C VAL A 294 -3.61 21.77 10.92
N ASN A 295 -2.90 22.75 10.43
CA ASN A 295 -3.31 24.14 10.34
C ASN A 295 -3.37 24.63 8.88
N GLU A 296 -4.18 25.62 8.62
CA GLU A 296 -4.17 26.33 7.34
C GLU A 296 -2.82 27.03 7.11
N LEU A 297 -2.35 27.04 5.87
CA LEU A 297 -1.26 27.91 5.45
C LEU A 297 -1.84 29.28 5.12
N THR A 298 -1.34 30.35 5.78
CA THR A 298 -1.89 31.71 5.61
C THR A 298 -1.13 32.57 4.61
N GLN A 299 0.13 32.25 4.34
CA GLN A 299 0.98 32.97 3.39
C GLN A 299 1.77 31.97 2.55
N ALA A 300 2.03 32.34 1.29
CA ALA A 300 2.89 31.52 0.43
C ALA A 300 4.28 31.38 1.07
N VAL A 301 4.81 30.16 1.04
CA VAL A 301 6.12 29.84 1.61
C VAL A 301 6.92 28.97 0.64
N GLU A 302 8.22 29.18 0.64
CA GLU A 302 9.18 28.32 -0.06
C GLU A 302 10.02 27.56 0.99
N VAL A 303 10.02 26.24 0.90
CA VAL A 303 10.80 25.34 1.77
C VAL A 303 11.47 24.29 0.90
N ASP A 304 12.77 24.11 1.03
CA ASP A 304 13.58 23.17 0.25
C ASP A 304 13.34 23.28 -1.28
N GLY A 305 13.26 24.52 -1.80
CA GLY A 305 13.03 24.84 -3.21
C GLY A 305 11.62 24.51 -3.72
N LYS A 306 10.68 24.15 -2.82
CA LYS A 306 9.28 23.89 -3.14
C LYS A 306 8.42 25.03 -2.66
N ARG A 307 7.50 25.48 -3.51
CA ARG A 307 6.59 26.60 -3.22
C ARG A 307 5.21 26.05 -2.82
N PHE A 308 4.71 26.50 -1.67
CA PHE A 308 3.42 26.14 -1.13
C PHE A 308 2.51 27.37 -1.07
N GLN A 309 1.23 27.20 -1.44
CA GLN A 309 0.26 28.27 -1.55
C GLN A 309 -0.89 28.10 -0.56
N PRO A 310 -1.41 29.19 0.04
CA PRO A 310 -2.67 29.14 0.79
C PRO A 310 -3.81 28.55 -0.04
N GLY A 311 -4.68 27.80 0.63
CA GLY A 311 -5.84 27.14 0.00
C GLY A 311 -5.53 25.82 -0.72
N SER A 312 -4.24 25.51 -1.00
CA SER A 312 -3.80 24.24 -1.60
C SER A 312 -2.73 23.51 -0.78
N ALA A 313 -2.28 24.11 0.30
CA ALA A 313 -1.29 23.54 1.21
C ALA A 313 -1.64 23.81 2.67
N TRP A 314 -1.11 22.95 3.55
CA TRP A 314 -1.36 22.94 4.99
C TRP A 314 -0.07 22.77 5.79
N VAL A 315 -0.13 23.17 7.05
CA VAL A 315 1.01 23.15 7.99
C VAL A 315 0.73 22.13 9.10
N VAL A 316 1.69 21.26 9.36
CA VAL A 316 1.67 20.30 10.45
C VAL A 316 2.71 20.71 11.48
N PRO A 317 2.32 21.28 12.63
CA PRO A 317 3.28 21.65 13.65
C PRO A 317 3.97 20.40 14.24
N ALA A 318 5.29 20.39 14.33
CA ALA A 318 6.00 19.28 14.95
C ALA A 318 5.67 19.17 16.44
N ARG A 319 5.47 20.31 17.13
CA ARG A 319 5.13 20.35 18.56
C ARG A 319 3.66 20.02 18.80
N GLN A 320 3.34 18.74 18.80
CA GLN A 320 2.01 18.21 19.06
C GLN A 320 2.08 16.84 19.76
N PRO A 321 0.99 16.37 20.41
CA PRO A 321 0.99 15.05 21.08
C PRO A 321 1.35 13.90 20.12
N GLN A 322 0.92 13.96 18.87
CA GLN A 322 1.17 12.95 17.83
C GLN A 322 2.50 13.16 17.08
N PHE A 323 3.47 13.87 17.68
CA PHE A 323 4.77 14.15 17.05
C PHE A 323 5.44 12.91 16.45
N ARG A 324 5.46 11.78 17.20
CA ARG A 324 6.16 10.55 16.75
C ARG A 324 5.52 9.96 15.51
N LEU A 325 4.18 9.95 15.45
CA LEU A 325 3.47 9.47 14.28
C LEU A 325 3.60 10.45 13.09
N ALA A 326 3.51 11.76 13.33
CA ALA A 326 3.77 12.77 12.30
C ALA A 326 5.19 12.66 11.74
N HIS A 327 6.19 12.45 12.61
CA HIS A 327 7.57 12.18 12.19
C HIS A 327 7.65 10.93 11.30
N ALA A 328 7.00 9.82 11.69
CA ALA A 328 6.96 8.59 10.91
C ALA A 328 6.34 8.76 9.51
N ILE A 329 5.37 9.67 9.37
CA ILE A 329 4.68 9.95 8.11
C ILE A 329 5.51 10.82 7.17
N PHE A 330 6.18 11.86 7.69
CA PHE A 330 6.84 12.88 6.87
C PHE A 330 8.34 12.66 6.69
N GLU A 331 9.00 11.98 7.63
CA GLU A 331 10.45 11.86 7.61
C GLU A 331 10.90 10.45 7.24
N PHE A 332 12.08 10.37 6.66
CA PHE A 332 12.73 9.08 6.52
C PHE A 332 13.20 8.61 7.89
N THR A 333 12.80 7.40 8.25
CA THR A 333 13.25 6.75 9.48
C THR A 333 14.79 6.70 9.51
N PRO A 334 15.43 7.00 10.63
CA PRO A 334 16.87 6.85 10.75
C PRO A 334 17.31 5.46 10.32
N PRO A 335 18.44 5.31 9.61
CA PRO A 335 18.90 4.00 9.17
C PRO A 335 19.11 3.10 10.39
N VAL A 336 18.43 1.95 10.36
CA VAL A 336 18.59 0.93 11.39
C VAL A 336 19.83 0.11 11.06
N LYS A 337 20.71 -0.08 12.03
CA LYS A 337 21.87 -0.95 11.87
C LYS A 337 21.43 -2.38 11.98
N GLY A 338 21.48 -3.04 10.86
CA GLY A 338 21.55 -4.43 10.53
C GLY A 338 21.03 -5.42 11.47
N ASP A 339 19.89 -5.78 11.68
CA ASP A 339 19.39 -7.09 12.06
C ASP A 339 18.04 -7.36 11.41
N VAL A 340 17.72 -8.60 11.32
CA VAL A 340 16.61 -9.21 10.64
C VAL A 340 15.29 -8.45 10.83
N PHE A 341 14.78 -7.82 9.76
CA PHE A 341 13.44 -7.28 9.74
C PHE A 341 12.44 -8.29 9.17
N TYR A 342 11.32 -8.43 9.85
CA TYR A 342 10.23 -9.29 9.42
C TYR A 342 9.61 -8.80 8.11
N SER A 343 9.23 -7.53 8.04
CA SER A 343 8.77 -6.90 6.81
C SER A 343 8.81 -5.37 6.91
N GLY A 344 9.08 -4.70 5.79
CA GLY A 344 8.87 -3.27 5.60
C GLY A 344 9.67 -2.34 6.52
N THR A 345 10.94 -2.12 6.21
CA THR A 345 11.79 -1.18 6.97
C THR A 345 11.51 0.28 6.63
N SER A 346 10.62 0.54 5.67
CA SER A 346 10.18 1.88 5.26
C SER A 346 8.67 1.95 5.16
N TYR A 347 8.09 2.98 5.76
CA TYR A 347 6.64 3.18 5.87
C TYR A 347 6.24 4.67 5.79
N ALA A 348 7.11 5.53 5.28
CA ALA A 348 6.83 6.96 5.17
C ALA A 348 5.71 7.23 4.16
N ILE A 349 4.59 7.78 4.62
CA ILE A 349 3.38 7.98 3.82
C ILE A 349 3.50 9.17 2.86
N ALA A 350 4.03 10.32 3.34
CA ALA A 350 4.12 11.52 2.51
C ALA A 350 4.93 11.29 1.21
N PRO A 351 6.08 10.59 1.23
CA PRO A 351 6.78 10.18 0.01
C PRO A 351 5.93 9.34 -0.95
N ALA A 352 5.14 8.40 -0.42
CA ALA A 352 4.35 7.48 -1.21
C ALA A 352 3.18 8.16 -1.93
N TYR A 353 2.64 9.24 -1.36
CA TYR A 353 1.57 10.00 -1.99
C TYR A 353 2.01 10.76 -3.24
N GLY A 354 3.31 11.07 -3.37
CA GLY A 354 3.82 11.84 -4.50
C GLY A 354 3.39 13.31 -4.51
N VAL A 355 2.85 13.81 -3.39
CA VAL A 355 2.47 15.22 -3.17
C VAL A 355 3.68 16.00 -2.67
N ALA A 356 3.79 17.26 -3.05
CA ALA A 356 4.84 18.13 -2.54
C ALA A 356 4.75 18.27 -1.01
N TYR A 357 5.87 18.05 -0.32
CA TYR A 357 6.00 18.26 1.13
C TYR A 357 7.44 18.66 1.48
N ALA A 358 7.62 19.34 2.61
CA ALA A 358 8.94 19.71 3.14
C ALA A 358 8.90 19.96 4.65
N GLY A 359 10.03 19.73 5.31
CA GLY A 359 10.23 20.05 6.72
C GLY A 359 10.94 21.39 6.90
N SER A 360 10.33 22.35 7.60
CA SER A 360 10.88 23.66 7.87
C SER A 360 11.58 23.72 9.24
N ARG A 361 12.79 24.27 9.26
CA ARG A 361 13.50 24.57 10.54
C ARG A 361 13.02 25.86 11.21
N ARG A 362 12.20 26.66 10.50
CA ARG A 362 11.58 27.88 11.01
C ARG A 362 10.08 27.67 11.11
N ALA A 363 9.45 28.33 12.07
CA ALA A 363 7.99 28.31 12.14
C ALA A 363 7.37 28.90 10.87
N ILE A 364 6.35 28.23 10.35
CA ILE A 364 5.58 28.68 9.19
C ILE A 364 4.35 29.45 9.67
N ALA A 365 3.96 30.50 8.95
CA ALA A 365 2.75 31.27 9.26
C ALA A 365 1.52 30.38 9.07
N ALA A 366 0.96 29.91 10.17
CA ALA A 366 -0.19 29.01 10.23
C ALA A 366 -1.44 29.76 10.72
N GLY A 367 -2.58 29.41 10.14
CA GLY A 367 -3.91 29.92 10.50
C GLY A 367 -4.65 29.00 11.47
N ALA A 368 -5.97 28.91 11.27
CA ALA A 368 -6.84 28.08 12.07
C ALA A 368 -6.49 26.59 11.96
N GLN A 369 -6.78 25.85 13.01
CA GLN A 369 -6.68 24.38 12.97
C GLN A 369 -7.75 23.81 12.04
N VAL A 370 -7.33 22.94 11.14
CA VAL A 370 -8.23 22.22 10.24
C VAL A 370 -8.81 21.01 10.96
N THR A 371 -10.13 20.93 11.01
CA THR A 371 -10.86 19.80 11.66
C THR A 371 -11.49 18.86 10.64
N GLN A 372 -11.63 19.30 9.39
CA GLN A 372 -12.19 18.51 8.31
C GLN A 372 -11.50 18.89 6.99
N ALA A 373 -11.20 17.89 6.17
CA ALA A 373 -10.69 18.17 4.82
C ALA A 373 -11.77 18.89 3.99
N PRO A 374 -11.39 19.94 3.23
CA PRO A 374 -12.34 20.67 2.39
C PRO A 374 -12.94 19.73 1.34
N ALA A 375 -14.22 19.95 1.03
CA ALA A 375 -14.89 19.18 -0.02
C ALA A 375 -14.17 19.37 -1.37
N ALA A 376 -14.21 18.33 -2.20
CA ALA A 376 -13.73 18.44 -3.57
C ALA A 376 -14.62 19.42 -4.34
N SER A 377 -14.01 20.36 -5.05
CA SER A 377 -14.69 21.30 -5.91
C SER A 377 -14.26 21.07 -7.35
N GLY A 378 -15.11 20.40 -8.13
CA GLY A 378 -14.91 20.17 -9.56
C GLY A 378 -15.98 20.84 -10.39
N GLY A 379 -15.75 20.88 -11.69
CA GLY A 379 -16.67 21.46 -12.65
C GLY A 379 -15.94 22.06 -13.85
N ILE A 380 -16.70 22.66 -14.75
CA ILE A 380 -16.15 23.35 -15.90
C ILE A 380 -15.88 24.81 -15.52
N GLU A 381 -14.65 25.27 -15.73
CA GLU A 381 -14.23 26.64 -15.49
C GLU A 381 -14.75 27.53 -16.64
N GLY A 382 -15.79 28.36 -16.40
CA GLY A 382 -16.43 29.18 -17.42
C GLY A 382 -17.61 28.49 -18.11
N GLY A 383 -17.88 28.88 -19.34
CA GLY A 383 -19.04 28.45 -20.10
C GLY A 383 -18.82 27.21 -20.96
N SER A 384 -19.75 26.93 -21.87
CA SER A 384 -19.66 25.89 -22.85
C SER A 384 -18.51 26.15 -23.85
N ALA A 385 -17.69 25.14 -24.10
CA ALA A 385 -16.58 25.22 -25.06
C ALA A 385 -17.09 25.17 -26.52
N ALA A 386 -16.60 26.08 -27.32
CA ALA A 386 -16.88 26.06 -28.76
C ALA A 386 -16.08 24.98 -29.51
N TYR A 387 -14.89 24.62 -29.01
CA TYR A 387 -13.96 23.74 -29.73
C TYR A 387 -13.61 22.45 -28.98
N ALA A 388 -13.13 22.57 -27.74
CA ALA A 388 -12.72 21.40 -26.94
C ALA A 388 -12.74 21.71 -25.43
N TYR A 389 -12.67 20.67 -24.62
CA TYR A 389 -12.40 20.75 -23.18
C TYR A 389 -11.09 20.04 -22.84
N THR A 390 -10.41 20.48 -21.79
CA THR A 390 -9.16 19.88 -21.33
C THR A 390 -9.23 19.43 -19.87
N ILE A 391 -8.56 18.33 -19.56
CA ILE A 391 -8.38 17.76 -18.22
C ILE A 391 -6.87 17.60 -17.97
N ASP A 392 -6.43 18.03 -16.81
CA ASP A 392 -5.03 17.95 -16.39
C ASP A 392 -4.80 16.68 -15.57
N LEU A 393 -3.99 15.73 -16.10
CA LEU A 393 -3.66 14.48 -15.41
C LEU A 393 -2.75 14.66 -14.19
N ARG A 394 -2.22 15.85 -13.94
CA ARG A 394 -1.49 16.13 -12.70
C ARG A 394 -2.41 16.01 -11.48
N ASP A 395 -3.70 16.34 -11.61
CA ASP A 395 -4.71 16.01 -10.60
C ASP A 395 -5.03 14.50 -10.67
N PHE A 396 -4.75 13.76 -9.61
CA PHE A 396 -5.01 12.32 -9.55
C PHE A 396 -6.50 11.97 -9.77
N GLY A 397 -7.41 12.85 -9.37
CA GLY A 397 -8.85 12.70 -9.61
C GLY A 397 -9.21 12.62 -11.09
N ALA A 398 -8.36 13.18 -11.97
CA ALA A 398 -8.56 13.17 -13.42
C ALA A 398 -8.65 11.75 -14.00
N TYR A 399 -7.94 10.77 -13.42
CA TYR A 399 -8.03 9.38 -13.87
C TYR A 399 -9.45 8.83 -13.73
N ARG A 400 -10.15 9.14 -12.63
CA ARG A 400 -11.55 8.74 -12.41
C ARG A 400 -12.48 9.37 -13.42
N LEU A 401 -12.30 10.67 -13.70
CA LEU A 401 -13.07 11.38 -14.72
C LEU A 401 -12.83 10.80 -16.12
N VAL A 402 -11.57 10.56 -16.48
CA VAL A 402 -11.20 9.95 -17.77
C VAL A 402 -11.85 8.55 -17.91
N GLY A 403 -11.79 7.73 -16.87
CA GLY A 403 -12.40 6.42 -16.86
C GLY A 403 -13.93 6.48 -17.07
N ALA A 404 -14.62 7.38 -16.37
CA ALA A 404 -16.06 7.59 -16.50
C ALA A 404 -16.44 8.04 -17.93
N LEU A 405 -15.69 8.98 -18.49
CA LEU A 405 -15.90 9.44 -19.87
C LEU A 405 -15.71 8.32 -20.91
N LEU A 406 -14.67 7.50 -20.73
CA LEU A 406 -14.43 6.35 -21.61
C LEU A 406 -15.51 5.28 -21.50
N GLN A 407 -16.10 5.09 -20.31
CA GLN A 407 -17.24 4.16 -20.15
C GLN A 407 -18.48 4.62 -20.92
N GLU A 408 -18.68 5.92 -21.03
CA GLU A 408 -19.77 6.53 -21.80
C GLU A 408 -19.45 6.73 -23.29
N ASP A 409 -18.36 6.10 -23.76
CA ASP A 409 -17.87 6.17 -25.14
C ASP A 409 -17.63 7.61 -25.64
N ILE A 410 -17.31 8.54 -24.72
CA ILE A 410 -16.87 9.89 -25.07
C ILE A 410 -15.45 9.79 -25.63
N ARG A 411 -15.25 10.35 -26.82
CA ARG A 411 -13.96 10.32 -27.51
C ARG A 411 -12.98 11.24 -26.83
N LEU A 412 -11.88 10.68 -26.37
CA LEU A 412 -10.80 11.39 -25.70
C LEU A 412 -9.52 11.31 -26.54
N ARG A 413 -8.70 12.36 -26.41
CA ARG A 413 -7.35 12.43 -26.96
C ARG A 413 -6.39 12.87 -25.86
N ALA A 414 -5.10 12.65 -26.04
CA ALA A 414 -4.07 13.17 -25.14
C ALA A 414 -3.00 13.93 -25.93
N ALA A 415 -2.50 15.01 -25.36
CA ALA A 415 -1.40 15.78 -25.91
C ALA A 415 -0.05 15.16 -25.53
N PHE A 416 0.70 14.73 -26.52
CA PHE A 416 2.05 14.13 -26.36
C PHE A 416 3.18 15.19 -26.45
N ALA A 417 2.82 16.44 -26.57
CA ALA A 417 3.70 17.59 -26.41
C ALA A 417 2.94 18.72 -25.72
N PRO A 418 3.61 19.60 -24.99
CA PRO A 418 2.96 20.67 -24.26
C PRO A 418 2.47 21.78 -25.20
N PHE A 419 1.49 22.53 -24.74
CA PHE A 419 0.99 23.71 -25.43
C PHE A 419 0.46 24.76 -24.45
N VAL A 420 0.34 26.01 -24.90
CA VAL A 420 -0.30 27.11 -24.16
C VAL A 420 -1.55 27.53 -24.91
N ALA A 421 -2.71 27.41 -24.27
CA ALA A 421 -3.98 27.83 -24.85
C ALA A 421 -4.49 29.10 -24.20
N GLY A 422 -5.12 29.97 -25.00
CA GLY A 422 -5.87 31.12 -24.48
C GLY A 422 -7.23 30.65 -23.91
N THR A 423 -7.51 30.99 -22.66
CA THR A 423 -8.80 30.74 -22.00
C THR A 423 -9.41 32.08 -21.56
N GLU A 424 -10.66 32.09 -21.09
CA GLU A 424 -11.28 33.30 -20.52
C GLU A 424 -10.50 33.82 -19.29
N ALA A 425 -9.81 32.94 -18.58
CA ALA A 425 -8.97 33.27 -17.42
C ALA A 425 -7.56 33.76 -17.80
N GLY A 426 -7.21 33.80 -19.09
CA GLY A 426 -5.88 34.14 -19.62
C GLY A 426 -5.20 32.94 -20.26
N ASP A 427 -3.91 33.07 -20.51
CA ASP A 427 -3.12 31.98 -21.07
C ASP A 427 -2.89 30.85 -20.01
N THR A 428 -3.12 29.60 -20.42
CA THR A 428 -3.03 28.43 -19.55
C THR A 428 -2.07 27.40 -20.14
N ASP A 429 -1.15 26.92 -19.31
CA ASP A 429 -0.20 25.86 -19.66
C ASP A 429 -0.89 24.49 -19.62
N HIS A 430 -0.67 23.73 -20.68
CA HIS A 430 -1.13 22.35 -20.83
C HIS A 430 0.08 21.42 -21.02
N PRO A 431 0.47 20.66 -19.97
CA PRO A 431 1.63 19.77 -20.03
C PRO A 431 1.38 18.52 -20.88
N HIS A 432 2.44 17.73 -21.05
CA HIS A 432 2.33 16.37 -21.60
C HIS A 432 1.26 15.58 -20.87
N GLY A 433 0.44 14.83 -21.62
CA GLY A 433 -0.63 14.03 -21.06
C GLY A 433 -1.95 14.77 -20.84
N THR A 434 -2.01 16.09 -21.10
CA THR A 434 -3.29 16.82 -21.05
C THR A 434 -4.33 16.10 -21.89
N VAL A 435 -5.44 15.68 -21.27
CA VAL A 435 -6.55 15.03 -21.97
C VAL A 435 -7.41 16.08 -22.65
N VAL A 436 -7.69 15.87 -23.91
CA VAL A 436 -8.49 16.74 -24.78
C VAL A 436 -9.79 16.04 -25.14
N ILE A 437 -10.92 16.70 -24.92
CA ILE A 437 -12.28 16.25 -25.29
C ILE A 437 -12.74 17.15 -26.42
N PRO A 438 -12.65 16.74 -27.70
CA PRO A 438 -13.19 17.52 -28.80
C PRO A 438 -14.70 17.72 -28.65
N ALA A 439 -15.21 18.93 -28.85
CA ALA A 439 -16.66 19.20 -28.83
C ALA A 439 -17.35 18.57 -30.06
N ALA A 440 -16.63 18.52 -31.19
CA ALA A 440 -17.10 17.90 -32.41
C ALA A 440 -16.86 16.38 -32.44
N GLY A 441 -17.71 15.67 -33.16
CA GLY A 441 -17.56 14.21 -33.37
C GLY A 441 -17.97 13.34 -32.17
N GLN A 442 -18.52 13.92 -31.12
CA GLN A 442 -19.09 13.20 -29.99
C GLN A 442 -20.51 12.70 -30.27
N THR A 443 -20.93 11.66 -29.55
CA THR A 443 -22.32 11.21 -29.54
C THR A 443 -23.22 12.25 -28.88
N LEU A 444 -22.82 12.72 -27.69
CA LEU A 444 -23.42 13.89 -27.03
C LEU A 444 -22.89 15.18 -27.65
N LYS A 445 -23.76 16.18 -27.87
CA LYS A 445 -23.39 17.44 -28.55
C LYS A 445 -23.91 18.65 -27.78
N GLY A 446 -23.21 19.78 -27.93
CA GLY A 446 -23.64 21.08 -27.37
C GLY A 446 -23.94 20.99 -25.88
N ASP A 447 -25.11 21.47 -25.49
CA ASP A 447 -25.53 21.56 -24.08
C ASP A 447 -25.59 20.17 -23.39
N ALA A 448 -25.89 19.10 -24.11
CA ALA A 448 -25.94 17.75 -23.54
C ALA A 448 -24.52 17.26 -23.15
N LEU A 449 -23.53 17.54 -24.00
CA LEU A 449 -22.13 17.23 -23.67
C LEU A 449 -21.66 18.08 -22.49
N TYR A 450 -21.93 19.39 -22.51
CA TYR A 450 -21.59 20.29 -21.44
C TYR A 450 -22.18 19.85 -20.10
N ALA A 451 -23.49 19.58 -20.04
CA ALA A 451 -24.17 19.17 -18.82
C ALA A 451 -23.59 17.85 -18.26
N ARG A 452 -23.27 16.90 -19.15
CA ARG A 452 -22.68 15.62 -18.72
C ARG A 452 -21.27 15.80 -18.18
N LEU A 453 -20.42 16.56 -18.86
CA LEU A 453 -19.08 16.89 -18.40
C LEU A 453 -19.10 17.64 -17.07
N GLN A 454 -20.00 18.61 -16.91
CA GLN A 454 -20.19 19.35 -15.66
C GLN A 454 -20.56 18.42 -14.50
N ALA A 455 -21.49 17.48 -14.72
CA ALA A 455 -21.91 16.52 -13.70
C ALA A 455 -20.74 15.61 -13.27
N LEU A 456 -20.05 14.98 -14.23
CA LEU A 456 -18.92 14.11 -13.95
C LEU A 456 -17.73 14.85 -13.31
N ALA A 457 -17.44 16.06 -13.76
CA ALA A 457 -16.39 16.90 -13.18
C ALA A 457 -16.71 17.29 -11.73
N SER A 458 -17.98 17.61 -11.43
CA SER A 458 -18.44 17.88 -10.07
C SER A 458 -18.38 16.64 -9.18
N GLU A 459 -18.81 15.47 -9.67
CA GLU A 459 -18.78 14.20 -8.95
C GLU A 459 -17.35 13.80 -8.60
N THR A 460 -16.41 13.94 -9.54
CA THR A 460 -15.01 13.56 -9.35
C THR A 460 -14.17 14.64 -8.65
N GLY A 461 -14.70 15.85 -8.51
CA GLY A 461 -13.99 16.98 -7.93
C GLY A 461 -12.88 17.55 -8.81
N VAL A 462 -12.93 17.29 -10.12
CA VAL A 462 -11.90 17.65 -11.09
C VAL A 462 -12.30 18.91 -11.87
N ARG A 463 -11.33 19.78 -12.12
CA ARG A 463 -11.53 20.97 -12.95
C ARG A 463 -11.36 20.63 -14.43
N VAL A 464 -12.32 21.06 -15.24
CA VAL A 464 -12.32 20.93 -16.71
C VAL A 464 -12.27 22.33 -17.31
N ARG A 465 -11.37 22.56 -18.27
CA ARG A 465 -11.19 23.88 -18.90
C ARG A 465 -11.73 23.87 -20.32
N PRO A 466 -12.60 24.82 -20.67
CA PRO A 466 -13.11 24.98 -22.03
C PRO A 466 -12.08 25.72 -22.89
N LEU A 467 -11.96 25.32 -24.16
CA LEU A 467 -11.15 25.99 -25.18
C LEU A 467 -12.05 26.44 -26.34
N GLY A 468 -11.92 27.71 -26.69
CA GLY A 468 -12.69 28.31 -27.81
C GLY A 468 -12.07 28.07 -29.18
N SER A 469 -10.82 27.63 -29.25
CA SER A 469 -10.06 27.46 -30.50
C SER A 469 -9.15 26.24 -30.45
N GLY A 470 -8.87 25.64 -31.60
CA GLY A 470 -7.83 24.63 -31.75
C GLY A 470 -6.44 25.21 -32.05
N LEU A 471 -6.36 26.50 -32.34
CA LEU A 471 -5.11 27.25 -32.52
C LEU A 471 -4.60 27.73 -31.15
N ASN A 472 -3.43 27.27 -30.77
CA ASN A 472 -2.82 27.55 -29.47
C ASN A 472 -1.87 28.76 -29.54
N ARG A 473 -1.55 29.38 -28.39
CA ARG A 473 -0.61 30.50 -28.29
C ARG A 473 0.83 30.08 -28.59
N SER A 474 1.18 28.87 -28.12
CA SER A 474 2.48 28.25 -28.37
C SER A 474 2.40 26.74 -28.20
N GLY A 475 3.40 26.03 -28.67
CA GLY A 475 3.44 24.57 -28.67
C GLY A 475 2.65 24.00 -29.85
N ILE A 476 2.02 22.81 -29.62
CA ILE A 476 1.22 22.13 -30.65
C ILE A 476 -0.22 22.62 -30.69
N ASP A 477 -0.83 22.64 -31.88
CA ASP A 477 -2.27 22.85 -32.05
C ASP A 477 -3.07 21.57 -31.81
N LEU A 478 -4.36 21.68 -31.47
CA LEU A 478 -5.19 20.52 -31.11
C LEU A 478 -5.45 19.55 -32.27
N GLY A 479 -5.20 19.94 -33.51
CA GLY A 479 -5.25 19.08 -34.69
C GLY A 479 -3.94 18.37 -35.02
N SER A 480 -2.88 18.56 -34.25
CA SER A 480 -1.56 17.95 -34.43
C SER A 480 -1.59 16.43 -34.32
N ASP A 481 -0.71 15.74 -35.04
CA ASP A 481 -0.44 14.28 -34.88
C ASP A 481 0.07 13.92 -33.47
N SER A 482 0.57 14.92 -32.73
CA SER A 482 0.94 14.79 -31.32
C SER A 482 -0.25 14.85 -30.36
N VAL A 483 -1.48 15.04 -30.85
CA VAL A 483 -2.72 14.92 -30.06
C VAL A 483 -3.39 13.60 -30.47
N LYS A 484 -3.09 12.52 -29.72
CA LYS A 484 -3.42 11.15 -30.07
C LYS A 484 -4.70 10.68 -29.37
N ALA A 485 -5.45 9.79 -30.04
CA ALA A 485 -6.65 9.20 -29.45
C ALA A 485 -6.32 8.30 -28.26
N ILE A 486 -7.12 8.36 -27.20
CA ILE A 486 -7.12 7.42 -26.09
C ILE A 486 -8.14 6.34 -26.41
N ARG A 487 -7.69 5.10 -26.50
CA ARG A 487 -8.57 3.93 -26.67
C ARG A 487 -9.12 3.52 -25.30
N LYS A 488 -10.40 3.14 -25.23
CA LYS A 488 -11.00 2.58 -24.01
C LYS A 488 -10.27 1.29 -23.64
N PRO A 489 -9.63 1.21 -22.47
CA PRO A 489 -8.90 0.02 -22.05
C PRO A 489 -9.84 -1.15 -21.80
N GLN A 490 -9.44 -2.33 -22.23
CA GLN A 490 -10.02 -3.63 -21.88
C GLN A 490 -8.94 -4.40 -21.14
N VAL A 491 -9.06 -4.47 -19.81
CA VAL A 491 -8.00 -4.98 -18.94
C VAL A 491 -8.33 -6.36 -18.41
N ALA A 492 -7.36 -7.27 -18.49
CA ALA A 492 -7.39 -8.52 -17.73
C ALA A 492 -6.31 -8.51 -16.63
N LEU A 493 -6.68 -9.03 -15.45
CA LEU A 493 -5.79 -9.29 -14.35
C LEU A 493 -5.54 -10.79 -14.25
N VAL A 494 -4.27 -11.21 -14.22
CA VAL A 494 -3.92 -12.61 -14.02
C VAL A 494 -3.84 -12.88 -12.53
N LEU A 495 -4.82 -13.60 -11.99
CA LEU A 495 -4.90 -13.94 -10.59
C LEU A 495 -5.41 -15.38 -10.41
N GLY A 496 -4.97 -16.02 -9.36
CA GLY A 496 -5.26 -17.43 -9.10
C GLY A 496 -4.03 -18.10 -8.48
N GLN A 497 -4.00 -19.43 -8.53
CA GLN A 497 -2.89 -20.19 -8.00
C GLN A 497 -1.55 -19.76 -8.62
N GLY A 498 -0.60 -19.44 -7.78
CA GLY A 498 0.73 -18.95 -8.18
C GLY A 498 0.87 -17.41 -8.19
N ALA A 499 -0.21 -16.63 -8.35
CA ALA A 499 -0.13 -15.18 -8.30
C ALA A 499 0.08 -14.65 -6.86
N SER A 500 0.83 -13.56 -6.72
CA SER A 500 0.93 -12.81 -5.46
C SER A 500 -0.38 -12.05 -5.20
N ALA A 501 -1.17 -12.52 -4.23
CA ALA A 501 -2.45 -11.92 -3.92
C ALA A 501 -2.37 -10.43 -3.58
N PRO A 502 -1.48 -9.95 -2.68
CA PRO A 502 -1.42 -8.52 -2.35
C PRO A 502 -1.01 -7.64 -3.53
N GLU A 503 -0.11 -8.13 -4.40
CA GLU A 503 0.36 -7.34 -5.54
C GLU A 503 -0.70 -7.23 -6.64
N ILE A 504 -1.35 -8.33 -7.03
CA ILE A 504 -2.43 -8.25 -8.03
C ILE A 504 -3.66 -7.54 -7.47
N GLY A 505 -3.88 -7.64 -6.16
CA GLY A 505 -4.90 -6.88 -5.44
C GLY A 505 -4.67 -5.38 -5.48
N SER A 506 -3.41 -4.92 -5.50
CA SER A 506 -3.06 -3.51 -5.67
C SER A 506 -3.48 -2.98 -7.04
N ALA A 507 -3.19 -3.73 -8.11
CA ALA A 507 -3.65 -3.38 -9.46
C ALA A 507 -5.18 -3.40 -9.59
N TRP A 508 -5.83 -4.44 -9.04
CA TRP A 508 -7.28 -4.52 -9.04
C TRP A 508 -7.92 -3.30 -8.37
N TYR A 509 -7.45 -2.95 -7.17
CA TYR A 509 -7.93 -1.78 -6.44
C TYR A 509 -7.71 -0.48 -7.23
N ALA A 510 -6.53 -0.30 -7.83
CA ALA A 510 -6.20 0.89 -8.62
C ALA A 510 -7.16 1.05 -9.82
N PHE A 511 -7.46 -0.01 -10.55
CA PHE A 511 -8.38 0.07 -11.70
C PHE A 511 -9.83 0.31 -11.29
N ASP A 512 -10.30 -0.32 -10.22
CA ASP A 512 -11.67 -0.13 -9.74
C ASP A 512 -11.87 1.27 -9.12
N THR A 513 -10.90 1.75 -8.34
CA THR A 513 -11.08 2.99 -7.55
C THR A 513 -10.53 4.24 -8.22
N ALA A 514 -9.35 4.18 -8.85
CA ALA A 514 -8.75 5.34 -9.48
C ALA A 514 -9.24 5.55 -10.92
N LEU A 515 -9.35 4.49 -11.74
CA LEU A 515 -9.90 4.60 -13.09
C LEU A 515 -11.42 4.38 -13.14
N GLY A 516 -11.97 3.52 -12.27
CA GLY A 516 -13.34 3.09 -12.35
C GLY A 516 -13.66 2.26 -13.59
N LEU A 517 -12.69 1.53 -14.11
CA LEU A 517 -12.84 0.65 -15.25
C LEU A 517 -12.94 -0.80 -14.81
N PRO A 518 -13.87 -1.59 -15.36
CA PRO A 518 -13.98 -3.01 -15.07
C PRO A 518 -12.75 -3.76 -15.59
N SER A 519 -12.30 -4.77 -14.82
CA SER A 519 -11.24 -5.68 -15.24
C SER A 519 -11.70 -7.14 -15.19
N SER A 520 -11.34 -7.94 -16.20
CA SER A 520 -11.56 -9.39 -16.17
C SER A 520 -10.51 -10.06 -15.31
N LYS A 521 -10.88 -11.10 -14.57
CA LYS A 521 -10.00 -11.90 -13.74
C LYS A 521 -9.76 -13.24 -14.43
N LEU A 522 -8.52 -13.52 -14.82
CA LEU A 522 -8.14 -14.73 -15.53
C LEU A 522 -7.20 -15.58 -14.66
N GLU A 523 -7.49 -16.86 -14.55
CA GLU A 523 -6.57 -17.81 -13.94
C GLU A 523 -5.33 -18.00 -14.85
N PRO A 524 -4.11 -18.17 -14.29
CA PRO A 524 -2.92 -18.45 -15.10
C PRO A 524 -3.10 -19.63 -16.05
N ALA A 525 -3.80 -20.68 -15.63
CA ALA A 525 -4.10 -21.85 -16.45
C ALA A 525 -5.02 -21.56 -17.64
N GLN A 526 -5.85 -20.51 -17.58
CA GLN A 526 -6.79 -20.13 -18.64
C GLN A 526 -6.14 -19.33 -19.77
N LEU A 527 -4.94 -18.76 -19.58
CA LEU A 527 -4.27 -17.89 -20.57
C LEU A 527 -4.06 -18.55 -21.93
N GLY A 528 -3.93 -19.90 -21.97
CA GLY A 528 -3.75 -20.65 -23.22
C GLY A 528 -5.02 -20.81 -24.04
N SER A 529 -6.20 -20.67 -23.43
CA SER A 529 -7.51 -20.89 -24.07
C SER A 529 -8.42 -19.67 -24.07
N ALA A 530 -8.13 -18.64 -23.28
CA ALA A 530 -8.89 -17.42 -23.24
C ALA A 530 -8.76 -16.62 -24.55
N PRO A 531 -9.82 -15.90 -24.99
CA PRO A 531 -9.79 -15.05 -26.17
C PRO A 531 -9.05 -13.75 -25.85
N LEU A 532 -7.69 -13.80 -25.81
CA LEU A 532 -6.82 -12.70 -25.37
C LEU A 532 -6.98 -11.46 -26.24
N GLU A 533 -7.39 -11.60 -27.51
CA GLU A 533 -7.63 -10.50 -28.45
C GLU A 533 -8.73 -9.51 -27.99
N ARG A 534 -9.52 -9.89 -26.99
CA ARG A 534 -10.53 -9.00 -26.36
C ARG A 534 -9.90 -7.95 -25.47
N TYR A 535 -8.64 -8.16 -25.03
CA TYR A 535 -7.96 -7.28 -24.08
C TYR A 535 -6.93 -6.39 -24.78
N THR A 536 -6.90 -5.13 -24.37
CA THR A 536 -5.84 -4.19 -24.77
C THR A 536 -4.61 -4.37 -23.90
N SER A 537 -4.86 -4.72 -22.62
CA SER A 537 -3.80 -4.87 -21.61
C SER A 537 -4.07 -6.08 -20.73
N ILE A 538 -3.03 -6.83 -20.43
CA ILE A 538 -3.03 -7.91 -19.43
C ILE A 538 -2.01 -7.57 -18.36
N VAL A 539 -2.41 -7.65 -17.08
CA VAL A 539 -1.53 -7.38 -15.94
C VAL A 539 -1.17 -8.69 -15.26
N LEU A 540 0.14 -8.93 -15.12
CA LEU A 540 0.72 -10.10 -14.48
C LEU A 540 1.65 -9.62 -13.36
N ALA A 541 1.16 -9.68 -12.12
CA ALA A 541 1.86 -9.28 -10.91
C ALA A 541 2.98 -10.25 -10.54
N GLY A 542 3.65 -9.99 -9.44
CA GLY A 542 4.55 -10.98 -8.83
C GLY A 542 3.84 -12.30 -8.51
N GLY A 543 4.63 -13.35 -8.34
CA GLY A 543 4.11 -14.69 -8.07
C GLY A 543 5.08 -15.78 -8.48
N ASN A 544 4.65 -17.03 -8.34
CA ASN A 544 5.32 -18.21 -8.88
C ASN A 544 4.52 -18.77 -10.05
N TYR A 545 5.00 -18.56 -11.26
CA TYR A 545 4.33 -18.97 -12.50
C TYR A 545 5.02 -20.20 -13.16
N ALA A 546 5.73 -21.02 -12.38
CA ALA A 546 6.44 -22.21 -12.91
C ALA A 546 5.48 -23.19 -13.62
N ASP A 547 4.26 -23.32 -13.10
CA ASP A 547 3.26 -24.27 -13.61
C ASP A 547 2.40 -23.72 -14.76
N VAL A 548 2.69 -22.49 -15.25
CA VAL A 548 1.96 -21.93 -16.39
C VAL A 548 2.30 -22.73 -17.64
N PRO A 549 1.28 -23.29 -18.36
CA PRO A 549 1.52 -24.12 -19.52
C PRO A 549 2.22 -23.37 -20.66
N GLU A 550 3.09 -24.04 -21.42
CA GLU A 550 3.79 -23.43 -22.55
C GLU A 550 2.84 -22.91 -23.64
N ALA A 551 1.65 -23.53 -23.75
CA ALA A 551 0.58 -23.04 -24.61
C ALA A 551 0.12 -21.61 -24.22
N ALA A 552 0.10 -21.27 -22.92
CA ALA A 552 -0.24 -19.95 -22.43
C ALA A 552 0.86 -18.93 -22.78
N VAL A 553 2.14 -19.32 -22.65
CA VAL A 553 3.28 -18.48 -23.04
C VAL A 553 3.21 -18.18 -24.54
N THR A 554 2.93 -19.19 -25.38
CA THR A 554 2.76 -19.05 -26.83
C THR A 554 1.58 -18.13 -27.17
N ALA A 555 0.44 -18.28 -26.48
CA ALA A 555 -0.74 -17.42 -26.67
C ALA A 555 -0.45 -15.97 -26.29
N LEU A 556 0.20 -15.73 -25.17
CA LEU A 556 0.63 -14.38 -24.75
C LEU A 556 1.59 -13.76 -25.75
N LYS A 557 2.60 -14.49 -26.20
CA LYS A 557 3.58 -13.99 -27.19
C LYS A 557 2.90 -13.58 -28.49
N ARG A 558 1.98 -14.42 -28.99
CA ARG A 558 1.20 -14.11 -30.19
C ARG A 558 0.34 -12.86 -29.99
N TRP A 559 -0.37 -12.77 -28.86
CA TRP A 559 -1.23 -11.64 -28.53
C TRP A 559 -0.44 -10.32 -28.43
N ILE A 560 0.73 -10.34 -27.75
CA ILE A 560 1.61 -9.15 -27.69
C ILE A 560 2.08 -8.78 -29.11
N SER A 561 2.54 -9.75 -29.92
CA SER A 561 3.00 -9.50 -31.29
C SER A 561 1.92 -8.88 -32.17
N GLN A 562 0.64 -9.08 -31.88
CA GLN A 562 -0.50 -8.51 -32.59
C GLN A 562 -0.91 -7.10 -32.11
N GLY A 563 -0.31 -6.59 -31.03
CA GLY A 563 -0.53 -5.24 -30.51
C GLY A 563 -1.02 -5.19 -29.07
N GLY A 564 -1.06 -6.32 -28.36
CA GLY A 564 -1.37 -6.36 -26.92
C GLY A 564 -0.26 -5.74 -26.05
N SER A 565 -0.61 -5.21 -24.89
CA SER A 565 0.33 -4.66 -23.89
C SER A 565 0.30 -5.52 -22.63
N LEU A 566 1.40 -6.22 -22.36
CA LEU A 566 1.59 -6.97 -21.10
C LEU A 566 2.25 -6.05 -20.07
N VAL A 567 1.58 -5.81 -18.95
CA VAL A 567 2.12 -5.06 -17.81
C VAL A 567 2.51 -6.05 -16.72
N THR A 568 3.77 -6.00 -16.29
CA THR A 568 4.28 -6.97 -15.33
C THR A 568 5.28 -6.36 -14.35
N TYR A 569 5.34 -6.89 -13.13
CA TYR A 569 6.21 -6.39 -12.06
C TYR A 569 6.66 -7.51 -11.12
N GLY A 570 7.74 -7.22 -10.36
CA GLY A 570 8.32 -8.17 -9.41
C GLY A 570 8.74 -9.48 -10.07
N SER A 571 8.43 -10.61 -9.42
CA SER A 571 8.77 -11.94 -9.96
C SER A 571 7.99 -12.30 -11.24
N GLY A 572 6.83 -11.66 -11.50
CA GLY A 572 6.14 -11.78 -12.78
C GLY A 572 6.92 -11.18 -13.94
N ALA A 573 7.60 -10.04 -13.71
CA ALA A 573 8.51 -9.45 -14.71
C ALA A 573 9.70 -10.36 -14.99
N ARG A 574 10.29 -10.96 -13.94
CA ARG A 574 11.35 -11.99 -14.10
C ARG A 574 10.86 -13.14 -14.97
N TRP A 575 9.70 -13.71 -14.67
CA TRP A 575 9.12 -14.80 -15.45
C TRP A 575 8.90 -14.42 -16.92
N ALA A 576 8.37 -13.23 -17.19
CA ALA A 576 8.17 -12.75 -18.55
C ALA A 576 9.49 -12.61 -19.35
N ILE A 577 10.57 -12.20 -18.68
CA ILE A 577 11.92 -12.13 -19.26
C ILE A 577 12.44 -13.55 -19.55
N GLU A 578 12.38 -14.46 -18.59
CA GLU A 578 12.85 -15.86 -18.71
C GLU A 578 12.10 -16.63 -19.80
N LYS A 579 10.80 -16.33 -20.00
CA LYS A 579 9.98 -16.91 -21.09
C LYS A 579 10.13 -16.20 -22.43
N GLY A 580 11.01 -15.19 -22.52
CA GLY A 580 11.27 -14.48 -23.77
C GLY A 580 10.10 -13.62 -24.27
N LEU A 581 9.21 -13.20 -23.38
CA LEU A 581 8.15 -12.25 -23.66
C LEU A 581 8.67 -10.80 -23.63
N ALA A 582 9.64 -10.51 -22.75
CA ALA A 582 10.28 -9.20 -22.64
C ALA A 582 11.78 -9.29 -22.90
N LYS A 583 12.30 -8.39 -23.74
CA LYS A 583 13.74 -8.23 -23.98
C LYS A 583 14.33 -7.25 -22.95
N ALA A 584 14.39 -7.65 -21.70
CA ALA A 584 15.07 -6.94 -20.62
C ALA A 584 16.13 -7.85 -20.01
N LYS A 585 17.17 -7.25 -19.42
CA LYS A 585 18.25 -7.99 -18.78
C LYS A 585 18.18 -7.80 -17.26
N LEU A 586 18.36 -8.90 -16.54
CA LEU A 586 18.49 -8.87 -15.10
C LEU A 586 19.94 -8.57 -14.73
N ARG A 587 20.13 -7.63 -13.79
CA ARG A 587 21.44 -7.43 -13.16
C ARG A 587 21.60 -8.49 -12.09
N GLU A 588 22.41 -9.49 -12.40
CA GLU A 588 22.71 -10.57 -11.46
C GLU A 588 23.59 -10.09 -10.31
N GLY A 589 23.60 -10.84 -9.20
CA GLY A 589 24.38 -10.56 -8.00
C GLY A 589 23.52 -10.63 -6.73
N GLY A 590 24.17 -10.72 -5.55
CA GLY A 590 23.50 -10.75 -4.26
C GLY A 590 23.25 -12.16 -3.70
N GLY A 591 23.72 -13.21 -4.39
CA GLY A 591 23.61 -14.60 -3.95
C GLY A 591 24.95 -15.32 -3.75
N GLU A 592 26.10 -14.65 -3.88
CA GLU A 592 27.37 -15.33 -3.57
C GLU A 592 27.40 -15.70 -2.08
N VAL A 593 27.39 -16.99 -1.82
CA VAL A 593 27.74 -17.53 -0.50
C VAL A 593 29.12 -16.98 -0.16
N ALA A 594 29.26 -16.38 1.00
CA ALA A 594 30.54 -15.82 1.43
C ALA A 594 31.63 -16.88 1.23
N LYS A 595 32.68 -16.51 0.50
CA LYS A 595 33.84 -17.38 0.28
C LYS A 595 34.64 -17.60 1.57
N GLU A 596 34.38 -16.77 2.61
CA GLU A 596 34.97 -16.88 3.93
C GLU A 596 34.16 -17.84 4.80
N ARG A 597 34.87 -18.52 5.70
CA ARG A 597 34.23 -19.37 6.70
C ARG A 597 33.36 -18.53 7.63
N LEU A 598 32.07 -18.84 7.67
CA LEU A 598 31.10 -18.27 8.60
C LEU A 598 30.69 -19.33 9.63
N ASP A 599 30.33 -18.88 10.81
CA ASP A 599 29.73 -19.74 11.81
C ASP A 599 28.36 -20.25 11.35
N PHE A 600 28.11 -21.56 11.50
CA PHE A 600 26.85 -22.17 11.06
C PHE A 600 25.61 -21.48 11.68
N GLY A 601 25.69 -21.11 12.95
CA GLY A 601 24.61 -20.42 13.66
C GLY A 601 24.28 -19.00 13.13
N SER A 602 25.20 -18.37 12.36
CA SER A 602 24.99 -17.03 11.80
C SER A 602 24.20 -17.02 10.48
N GLN A 603 23.85 -18.18 9.93
CA GLN A 603 23.24 -18.28 8.59
C GLN A 603 21.96 -17.42 8.47
N ARG A 604 21.08 -17.49 9.46
CA ARG A 604 19.81 -16.73 9.46
C ARG A 604 20.07 -15.23 9.39
N ASP A 605 21.00 -14.73 10.19
CA ASP A 605 21.32 -13.31 10.27
C ASP A 605 21.97 -12.81 8.98
N VAL A 606 22.91 -13.58 8.42
CA VAL A 606 23.56 -13.27 7.14
C VAL A 606 22.55 -13.20 5.99
N PHE A 607 21.62 -14.13 5.91
CA PHE A 607 20.57 -14.11 4.88
C PHE A 607 19.64 -12.91 5.05
N ALA A 608 19.28 -12.59 6.29
CA ALA A 608 18.41 -11.47 6.58
C ALA A 608 19.05 -10.12 6.22
N LEU A 609 20.34 -9.94 6.53
CA LEU A 609 21.09 -8.72 6.17
C LEU A 609 21.18 -8.50 4.64
N ARG A 610 21.04 -9.55 3.84
CA ARG A 610 21.06 -9.48 2.37
C ARG A 610 19.69 -9.30 1.72
N ARG A 611 18.61 -9.41 2.49
CA ARG A 611 17.26 -9.19 1.97
C ARG A 611 17.07 -7.72 1.59
N VAL A 612 16.23 -7.50 0.57
CA VAL A 612 15.56 -6.24 0.34
C VAL A 612 14.19 -6.36 1.03
N SER A 613 13.97 -5.59 2.08
CA SER A 613 12.80 -5.75 2.96
C SER A 613 12.03 -4.44 3.11
N GLY A 614 11.63 -3.85 1.96
CA GLY A 614 10.88 -2.61 1.91
C GLY A 614 11.76 -1.38 2.09
N ASN A 615 12.16 -0.80 0.97
CA ASN A 615 12.98 0.42 0.92
C ASN A 615 12.32 1.46 0.04
N ILE A 616 12.55 2.74 0.36
CA ILE A 616 12.23 3.82 -0.58
C ILE A 616 13.56 4.28 -1.20
N LEU A 617 13.60 4.32 -2.51
CA LEU A 617 14.76 4.77 -3.28
C LEU A 617 14.39 5.98 -4.13
N SER A 618 15.33 6.93 -4.28
CA SER A 618 15.18 8.01 -5.23
C SER A 618 15.52 7.55 -6.65
N ALA A 619 14.78 8.09 -7.61
CA ALA A 619 14.85 7.75 -9.02
C ALA A 619 14.63 8.99 -9.91
N ASP A 620 15.14 8.94 -11.13
CA ASP A 620 14.89 9.89 -12.21
C ASP A 620 13.87 9.33 -13.19
N VAL A 621 12.86 10.12 -13.56
CA VAL A 621 11.81 9.74 -14.52
C VAL A 621 11.77 10.65 -15.72
N ASP A 622 11.59 10.08 -16.90
CA ASP A 622 11.35 10.84 -18.13
C ASP A 622 9.90 11.31 -18.21
N LEU A 623 9.66 12.59 -17.91
CA LEU A 623 8.33 13.21 -17.92
C LEU A 623 7.71 13.31 -19.32
N THR A 624 8.47 13.11 -20.39
CA THR A 624 7.97 13.16 -21.77
C THR A 624 7.44 11.81 -22.24
N HIS A 625 7.76 10.71 -21.51
CA HIS A 625 7.27 9.39 -21.82
C HIS A 625 5.79 9.22 -21.37
N PRO A 626 4.93 8.58 -22.18
CA PRO A 626 3.50 8.45 -21.85
C PRO A 626 3.21 7.80 -20.48
N LEU A 627 4.04 6.87 -20.05
CA LEU A 627 3.92 6.26 -18.71
C LEU A 627 4.05 7.27 -17.57
N ALA A 628 4.76 8.38 -17.78
CA ALA A 628 5.01 9.40 -16.78
C ALA A 628 4.03 10.59 -16.83
N PHE A 629 3.05 10.59 -17.74
CA PHE A 629 2.06 11.66 -17.80
C PHE A 629 1.34 11.86 -16.48
N GLY A 630 1.16 13.13 -16.09
CA GLY A 630 0.61 13.49 -14.78
C GLY A 630 1.64 13.60 -13.65
N LEU A 631 2.89 13.15 -13.84
CA LEU A 631 3.97 13.46 -12.91
C LEU A 631 4.49 14.88 -13.15
N GLN A 632 4.96 15.54 -12.07
CA GLN A 632 5.36 16.95 -12.11
C GLN A 632 6.87 17.16 -11.94
N SER A 633 7.59 16.14 -11.49
CA SER A 633 9.02 16.21 -11.18
C SER A 633 9.74 15.00 -11.77
N ARG A 634 10.93 15.23 -12.29
CA ARG A 634 11.85 14.14 -12.65
C ARG A 634 12.32 13.36 -11.42
N TYR A 635 12.34 13.96 -10.25
CA TYR A 635 12.64 13.29 -8.99
C TYR A 635 11.42 12.49 -8.53
N LEU A 636 11.56 11.19 -8.46
CA LEU A 636 10.54 10.24 -8.06
C LEU A 636 11.07 9.37 -6.90
N LEU A 637 10.20 9.04 -5.96
CA LEU A 637 10.48 8.05 -4.93
C LEU A 637 9.75 6.75 -5.28
N VAL A 638 10.47 5.64 -5.29
CA VAL A 638 9.94 4.31 -5.63
C VAL A 638 10.09 3.37 -4.46
N ASN A 639 9.10 2.50 -4.26
CA ASN A 639 9.18 1.41 -3.29
C ASN A 639 9.94 0.22 -3.88
N LYS A 640 10.71 -0.46 -3.03
CA LYS A 640 11.53 -1.62 -3.40
C LYS A 640 11.42 -2.70 -2.33
N GLU A 641 10.67 -3.76 -2.62
CA GLU A 641 10.42 -4.90 -1.72
C GLU A 641 11.21 -6.15 -2.14
N THR A 642 11.66 -6.19 -3.40
CA THR A 642 12.34 -7.36 -3.97
C THR A 642 13.79 -7.08 -4.32
N GLY A 643 14.62 -8.11 -4.38
CA GLY A 643 15.98 -8.05 -4.90
C GLY A 643 16.09 -7.96 -6.43
N LEU A 644 14.97 -7.82 -7.15
CA LEU A 644 14.97 -7.74 -8.61
C LEU A 644 15.55 -6.41 -9.11
N VAL A 645 16.54 -6.46 -9.96
CA VAL A 645 17.19 -5.27 -10.54
C VAL A 645 17.38 -5.48 -12.04
N PHE A 646 16.99 -4.50 -12.85
CA PHE A 646 17.17 -4.52 -14.30
C PHE A 646 18.43 -3.75 -14.73
N GLU A 647 19.15 -4.25 -15.71
CA GLU A 647 20.07 -3.41 -16.48
C GLU A 647 19.29 -2.37 -17.28
N ASN A 648 19.93 -1.26 -17.60
CA ASN A 648 19.36 -0.34 -18.59
C ASN A 648 19.31 -1.03 -19.95
N GLY A 649 18.17 -0.95 -20.63
CA GLY A 649 18.04 -1.45 -21.99
C GLY A 649 18.86 -0.65 -22.99
N ASP A 650 19.24 -1.27 -24.10
CA ASP A 650 20.08 -0.67 -25.14
C ASP A 650 19.43 0.56 -25.81
N ASN A 651 18.09 0.61 -25.87
CA ASN A 651 17.35 1.77 -26.33
C ASN A 651 17.06 2.73 -25.15
N ALA A 652 17.75 3.86 -25.15
CA ALA A 652 17.69 4.86 -24.08
C ALA A 652 16.27 5.42 -23.84
N TYR A 653 15.43 5.51 -24.89
CA TYR A 653 14.07 6.04 -24.82
C TYR A 653 13.08 5.13 -24.07
N LEU A 654 13.47 3.89 -23.80
CA LEU A 654 12.60 2.88 -23.17
C LEU A 654 12.92 2.65 -21.69
N ASN A 655 13.95 3.31 -21.15
CA ASN A 655 14.27 3.32 -19.71
C ASN A 655 13.53 4.47 -19.01
N VAL A 656 12.28 4.27 -18.69
CA VAL A 656 11.35 5.34 -18.26
C VAL A 656 11.66 5.87 -16.88
N VAL A 657 11.96 4.96 -15.93
CA VAL A 657 12.36 5.30 -14.56
C VAL A 657 13.66 4.59 -14.24
N ARG A 658 14.64 5.35 -13.76
CA ARG A 658 15.96 4.85 -13.37
C ARG A 658 16.27 5.23 -11.93
N ILE A 659 16.71 4.27 -11.14
CA ILE A 659 17.25 4.54 -9.81
C ILE A 659 18.45 5.49 -9.96
N ASP A 660 18.57 6.46 -9.08
CA ASP A 660 19.70 7.41 -9.10
C ASP A 660 21.05 6.67 -8.99
N ALA A 661 22.11 7.25 -9.54
CA ALA A 661 23.46 6.69 -9.40
C ALA A 661 23.93 6.67 -7.93
N GLU A 662 23.46 7.65 -7.15
CA GLU A 662 23.61 7.70 -5.68
C GLU A 662 22.23 7.85 -5.06
N PRO A 663 21.47 6.74 -4.90
CA PRO A 663 20.09 6.84 -4.47
C PRO A 663 20.00 7.28 -3.00
N ARG A 664 19.09 8.21 -2.73
CA ARG A 664 18.60 8.43 -1.38
C ARG A 664 17.81 7.20 -0.95
N VAL A 665 18.14 6.66 0.22
CA VAL A 665 17.56 5.40 0.72
C VAL A 665 16.81 5.68 2.02
N ASN A 666 15.58 5.20 2.13
CA ASN A 666 14.88 5.01 3.40
C ASN A 666 14.67 3.52 3.64
N GLY A 667 14.76 3.12 4.91
CA GLY A 667 14.75 1.71 5.30
C GLY A 667 16.14 1.07 5.20
N TYR A 668 16.22 -0.20 5.61
CA TYR A 668 17.48 -0.96 5.58
C TYR A 668 17.76 -1.49 4.16
N LEU A 669 18.92 -1.19 3.63
CA LEU A 669 19.44 -1.74 2.38
C LEU A 669 20.94 -2.00 2.53
N SER A 670 21.39 -3.23 2.32
CA SER A 670 22.83 -3.55 2.37
C SER A 670 23.62 -2.76 1.32
N ASP A 671 24.90 -2.50 1.58
CA ASP A 671 25.78 -1.81 0.62
C ASP A 671 25.87 -2.54 -0.72
N GLU A 672 25.84 -3.87 -0.71
CA GLU A 672 25.79 -4.71 -1.89
C GLU A 672 24.53 -4.44 -2.73
N ASN A 673 23.36 -4.50 -2.10
CA ASN A 673 22.08 -4.24 -2.77
C ASN A 673 21.96 -2.77 -3.22
N ARG A 674 22.49 -1.84 -2.44
CA ARG A 674 22.53 -0.42 -2.81
C ARG A 674 23.37 -0.20 -4.07
N LYS A 675 24.57 -0.77 -4.13
CA LYS A 675 25.46 -0.69 -5.33
C LYS A 675 24.80 -1.35 -6.54
N ARG A 676 24.12 -2.47 -6.33
CA ARG A 676 23.44 -3.17 -7.40
C ARG A 676 22.23 -2.40 -7.93
N ALA A 677 21.46 -1.74 -7.08
CA ALA A 677 20.32 -0.93 -7.47
C ALA A 677 20.72 0.39 -8.13
N ALA A 678 21.87 0.97 -7.76
CA ALA A 678 22.33 2.26 -8.25
C ALA A 678 22.43 2.31 -9.78
N GLY A 679 21.82 3.34 -10.40
CA GLY A 679 21.79 3.57 -11.84
C GLY A 679 21.02 2.53 -12.65
N SER A 680 20.31 1.60 -12.02
CA SER A 680 19.53 0.55 -12.68
C SER A 680 18.18 1.06 -13.16
N ALA A 681 17.56 0.36 -14.10
CA ALA A 681 16.19 0.65 -14.49
C ALA A 681 15.19 0.10 -13.46
N PHE A 682 14.23 0.94 -13.06
CA PHE A 682 13.06 0.54 -12.28
C PHE A 682 11.86 0.22 -13.17
N LEU A 683 11.71 0.98 -14.26
CA LEU A 683 10.62 0.82 -15.22
C LEU A 683 11.17 0.89 -16.64
N GLN A 684 10.88 -0.14 -17.43
CA GLN A 684 11.23 -0.22 -18.85
C GLN A 684 10.03 -0.63 -19.70
N VAL A 685 10.08 -0.26 -20.98
CA VAL A 685 9.20 -0.80 -22.02
C VAL A 685 10.03 -1.71 -22.92
N ALA A 686 9.56 -2.93 -23.16
CA ALA A 686 10.17 -3.89 -24.09
C ALA A 686 9.23 -4.12 -25.28
N PRO A 687 9.47 -3.50 -26.46
CA PRO A 687 8.67 -3.72 -27.66
C PRO A 687 8.77 -5.18 -28.13
N LEU A 688 7.64 -5.74 -28.56
CA LEU A 688 7.55 -7.06 -29.18
C LEU A 688 6.63 -6.96 -30.40
N GLU A 689 7.20 -6.86 -31.60
CA GLU A 689 6.49 -6.64 -32.85
C GLU A 689 5.59 -5.39 -32.81
N LYS A 690 4.25 -5.56 -32.82
CA LYS A 690 3.29 -4.45 -32.77
C LYS A 690 2.94 -4.01 -31.34
N GLY A 691 3.10 -4.89 -30.35
CA GLY A 691 2.78 -4.63 -28.96
C GLY A 691 4.03 -4.40 -28.11
N ASN A 692 3.85 -4.47 -26.79
CA ASN A 692 4.91 -4.19 -25.83
C ASN A 692 4.71 -4.95 -24.52
N VAL A 693 5.82 -5.03 -23.76
CA VAL A 693 5.80 -5.48 -22.37
C VAL A 693 6.34 -4.37 -21.49
N VAL A 694 5.54 -3.91 -20.56
CA VAL A 694 5.93 -2.93 -19.53
C VAL A 694 6.44 -3.70 -18.33
N VAL A 695 7.71 -3.52 -17.96
CA VAL A 695 8.35 -4.25 -16.87
C VAL A 695 8.72 -3.30 -15.73
N PHE A 696 8.16 -3.52 -14.55
CA PHE A 696 8.53 -2.83 -13.33
C PHE A 696 9.38 -3.75 -12.44
N ALA A 697 10.37 -3.17 -11.78
CA ALA A 697 11.20 -3.90 -10.84
C ALA A 697 10.46 -4.28 -9.53
N ASP A 698 9.37 -3.56 -9.23
CA ASP A 698 8.51 -3.83 -8.06
C ASP A 698 7.07 -3.35 -8.30
N ASP A 699 6.16 -3.62 -7.35
CA ASP A 699 4.74 -3.20 -7.41
C ASP A 699 4.61 -1.66 -7.43
N PRO A 700 4.15 -1.04 -8.54
CA PRO A 700 4.01 0.41 -8.63
C PRO A 700 2.84 0.97 -7.81
N ALA A 701 1.89 0.15 -7.38
CA ALA A 701 0.74 0.53 -6.55
C ALA A 701 0.83 -0.07 -5.14
N HIS A 702 2.05 -0.29 -4.66
CA HIS A 702 2.36 -0.99 -3.42
C HIS A 702 1.40 -0.65 -2.28
N ARG A 703 0.80 -1.69 -1.71
CA ARG A 703 -0.16 -1.61 -0.59
C ARG A 703 -1.28 -0.57 -0.78
N LYS A 704 -1.60 -0.22 -2.05
CA LYS A 704 -2.72 0.66 -2.42
C LYS A 704 -2.62 2.12 -1.92
N TYR A 705 -1.48 2.53 -1.39
CA TYR A 705 -1.23 3.91 -0.97
C TYR A 705 -0.04 4.59 -1.69
N TRP A 706 0.68 3.87 -2.55
CA TRP A 706 1.80 4.41 -3.35
C TRP A 706 1.29 5.16 -4.58
N HIS A 707 0.52 6.25 -4.35
CA HIS A 707 -0.12 7.02 -5.41
C HIS A 707 0.88 7.71 -6.35
N GLY A 708 2.10 8.00 -5.88
CA GLY A 708 3.15 8.60 -6.71
C GLY A 708 3.52 7.72 -7.91
N THR A 709 3.70 6.41 -7.71
CA THR A 709 4.03 5.45 -8.78
C THR A 709 2.81 4.73 -9.35
N GLU A 710 1.68 4.72 -8.67
CA GLU A 710 0.41 4.17 -9.18
C GLU A 710 0.03 4.78 -10.53
N ARG A 711 0.32 6.07 -10.75
CA ARG A 711 0.10 6.75 -12.05
C ARG A 711 0.79 6.04 -13.21
N LEU A 712 1.99 5.49 -13.00
CA LEU A 712 2.73 4.75 -14.02
C LEU A 712 1.97 3.49 -14.45
N LEU A 713 1.31 2.79 -13.50
CA LEU A 713 0.46 1.63 -13.76
C LEU A 713 -0.83 2.02 -14.52
N LEU A 714 -1.50 3.09 -14.07
CA LEU A 714 -2.71 3.60 -14.74
C LEU A 714 -2.42 4.02 -16.17
N ASN A 715 -1.30 4.70 -16.40
CA ASN A 715 -0.84 5.11 -17.72
C ASN A 715 -0.45 3.93 -18.62
N ALA A 716 0.07 2.84 -18.03
CA ALA A 716 0.41 1.65 -18.81
C ALA A 716 -0.80 1.03 -19.52
N VAL A 717 -2.00 1.17 -18.96
CA VAL A 717 -3.23 0.70 -19.61
C VAL A 717 -3.91 1.79 -20.44
N LEU A 718 -3.87 3.07 -20.01
CA LEU A 718 -4.48 4.18 -20.76
C LEU A 718 -3.75 4.50 -22.07
N PHE A 719 -2.42 4.38 -22.09
CA PHE A 719 -1.59 4.73 -23.23
C PHE A 719 -0.91 3.53 -23.88
N SER A 720 -1.43 2.32 -23.67
CA SER A 720 -0.84 1.05 -24.12
C SER A 720 -0.48 1.03 -25.62
N ASP A 721 -1.28 1.69 -26.48
CA ASP A 721 -1.07 1.77 -27.92
C ASP A 721 0.07 2.75 -28.32
N HIS A 722 0.63 3.51 -27.38
CA HIS A 722 1.54 4.64 -27.65
C HIS A 722 2.89 4.51 -26.93
N LEU A 723 3.24 3.32 -26.44
CA LEU A 723 4.46 3.11 -25.65
C LEU A 723 5.70 2.73 -26.50
N ASN A 724 5.47 2.27 -27.72
CA ASN A 724 6.57 1.87 -28.61
C ASN A 724 7.27 3.09 -29.22
N PRO A 725 8.60 3.05 -29.39
CA PRO A 725 9.33 4.11 -30.05
C PRO A 725 8.91 4.25 -31.51
N ILE A 726 9.12 5.43 -32.07
CA ILE A 726 8.90 5.68 -33.49
C ILE A 726 9.90 4.82 -34.27
N ARG A 727 9.40 3.95 -35.17
CA ARG A 727 10.27 3.21 -36.10
C ARG A 727 10.86 4.17 -37.11
N GLN A 728 12.18 4.17 -37.30
CA GLN A 728 12.79 4.88 -38.38
C GLN A 728 12.33 4.25 -39.70
N ARG A 729 11.95 5.08 -40.71
CA ARG A 729 11.60 4.57 -42.03
C ARG A 729 12.86 3.91 -42.63
N GLY A 730 12.93 2.60 -42.63
CA GLY A 730 14.03 1.84 -43.20
C GLY A 730 14.53 0.63 -42.40
N GLU A 731 13.95 0.35 -41.21
CA GLU A 731 14.19 -0.90 -40.45
C GLU A 731 13.05 -1.89 -40.59
#